data_c8cb53696dd2dbd8decf9d1d01824010
#
_entry.id   c8cb53696dd2dbd8decf9d1d01824010
#
_cell.length_a   1.000
_cell.length_b   1.000
_cell.length_c   1.000
_cell.angle_alpha   90.00
_cell.angle_beta   90.00
_cell.angle_gamma   90.00
#
_symmetry.space_group_name_H-M   'P 1'
#
loop_
_entity.id
_entity.type
_entity.pdbx_description
1 polymer ?
#
loop_
_entity_poly.entity_id
_entity_poly.type
_entity_poly.pdbx_seq_one_letter_code
_entity_poly.pdbx_strand_id
1 'polypeptide(L)'
;MNVITKTVQLPDGRTISIETGKVAKQADGAAVLRMGNTVLLATVCAAKEAVPGTDFMPLQVDYREQYAAAGHFPGGFTKREGKANDDEILTSRLVDRVLRPLFPSDFHTEVFVNVILFSADGVDQPDALAGFAASAAMACSDIPFECPISEVRVARVNGEYVVDPTFEQMKEADMDIMVGATKDNIMMVEGEMDEVSEQDLIQALKVAHEAIKPMCVLQEELAKELGTDKKREYCDETNDEELREQVRKETYDKCYAEAQAADADKKHREEVYDNIKAEFVEAYDAAHTDLSEDELEEKHAEIDRYYADVQRDSMRRSVLDTGQRMDGRKCDEIRPIWCEVSPLPMPHGSSIFQRGETMSLTTCTLGTKLDEKMIDDVLVKGYQRFLLHYNFPPFCTGEAKAQRGVGRREIGHGHLAWRALKGQIPADFPYTVRLVSEILESNGSSSMATVCAGTLALMDAGVPMKKPVSGIAMGLIKNPGEDKYAVLSDILGDEDHLGDMDFKTTGTKDGLTATQMDIKCDGLSFEILEQALMQAKRGREYILGKLTDTIAEPRKELKPQVPRIEAFDIPKEFIGAVIGPGGKIIQQMQEDTGATITIDETDGVGKVQVSAPNKESIDAAIAKIKAIVAVPEVGEVYEGTVRSIMPYGCFVEILPGKDGLLHISEIDWKRLETVEEAGIHEGDKIKVKLMEIDPKTGKYKLSHRVLIPKPEGYQERERRPRREGS
;
A
#
# COMPACT_ATOMS: atom_id res chain seq x y z
N MET A 1 -41.61 13.22 13.07
CA MET A 1 -40.28 12.63 12.82
C MET A 1 -39.80 12.16 14.16
N ASN A 2 -39.54 10.87 14.33
CA ASN A 2 -38.93 10.36 15.57
C ASN A 2 -37.44 10.28 15.31
N VAL A 3 -36.70 11.33 15.65
CA VAL A 3 -35.25 11.40 15.50
C VAL A 3 -34.64 11.01 16.84
N ILE A 4 -33.80 9.99 16.82
CA ILE A 4 -33.05 9.51 18.00
C ILE A 4 -31.58 9.82 17.80
N THR A 5 -30.96 10.40 18.83
CA THR A 5 -29.53 10.67 18.85
C THR A 5 -28.89 10.05 20.08
N LYS A 6 -27.87 9.27 19.90
CA LYS A 6 -27.03 8.68 20.94
C LYS A 6 -25.60 9.16 20.81
N THR A 7 -24.85 9.20 21.91
CA THR A 7 -23.46 9.65 21.93
C THR A 7 -22.59 8.74 22.75
N VAL A 8 -21.35 8.54 22.29
CA VAL A 8 -20.28 7.86 23.03
C VAL A 8 -19.05 8.76 23.07
N GLN A 9 -18.30 8.69 24.17
CA GLN A 9 -17.08 9.47 24.34
C GLN A 9 -15.86 8.58 24.16
N LEU A 10 -14.90 9.06 23.34
CA LEU A 10 -13.59 8.43 23.19
C LEU A 10 -12.72 8.66 24.44
N PRO A 11 -11.64 7.86 24.62
CA PRO A 11 -10.75 8.00 25.77
C PRO A 11 -10.12 9.40 25.93
N ASP A 12 -9.93 10.13 24.84
CA ASP A 12 -9.39 11.48 24.80
C ASP A 12 -10.43 12.60 25.03
N GLY A 13 -11.71 12.22 25.20
CA GLY A 13 -12.81 13.15 25.45
C GLY A 13 -13.56 13.61 24.19
N ARG A 14 -13.10 13.28 22.96
CA ARG A 14 -13.90 13.53 21.76
C ARG A 14 -15.18 12.71 21.78
N THR A 15 -16.21 13.20 21.14
CA THR A 15 -17.54 12.57 21.15
C THR A 15 -17.95 12.14 19.75
N ILE A 16 -18.44 10.92 19.64
CA ILE A 16 -19.09 10.39 18.43
C ILE A 16 -20.59 10.35 18.69
N SER A 17 -21.39 10.83 17.75
CA SER A 17 -22.86 10.78 17.80
C SER A 17 -23.42 9.94 16.67
N ILE A 18 -24.46 9.17 16.96
CA ILE A 18 -25.29 8.45 16.00
C ILE A 18 -26.67 9.09 15.99
N GLU A 19 -27.14 9.50 14.82
CA GLU A 19 -28.50 10.03 14.58
C GLU A 19 -29.23 9.11 13.60
N THR A 20 -30.47 8.74 13.92
CA THR A 20 -31.33 7.94 13.02
C THR A 20 -32.75 8.52 12.94
N GLY A 21 -33.56 8.05 11.96
CA GLY A 21 -34.95 8.46 11.78
C GLY A 21 -35.17 9.77 11.01
N LYS A 22 -34.09 10.47 10.57
CA LYS A 22 -34.17 11.74 9.86
C LYS A 22 -34.04 11.59 8.33
N VAL A 23 -33.07 10.83 7.87
CA VAL A 23 -32.70 10.66 6.47
C VAL A 23 -32.79 9.21 6.01
N ALA A 24 -32.75 8.94 4.71
CA ALA A 24 -32.69 7.62 4.10
C ALA A 24 -33.78 6.64 4.58
N LYS A 25 -35.02 7.10 4.75
CA LYS A 25 -36.13 6.35 5.37
C LYS A 25 -36.68 5.20 4.54
N GLN A 26 -36.19 4.98 3.32
CA GLN A 26 -36.57 3.86 2.46
C GLN A 26 -35.60 2.70 2.60
N ALA A 27 -34.42 2.91 3.22
CA ALA A 27 -33.53 1.82 3.60
C ALA A 27 -34.09 1.03 4.79
N ASP A 28 -33.75 -0.24 4.90
CA ASP A 28 -34.10 -1.07 6.05
C ASP A 28 -33.50 -0.53 7.34
N GLY A 29 -32.28 0.00 7.28
CA GLY A 29 -31.63 0.71 8.35
C GLY A 29 -30.79 1.87 7.84
N ALA A 30 -30.74 2.98 8.62
CA ALA A 30 -29.93 4.15 8.28
C ALA A 30 -29.45 4.84 9.54
N ALA A 31 -28.17 5.23 9.56
CA ALA A 31 -27.54 5.99 10.63
C ALA A 31 -26.63 7.07 10.09
N VAL A 32 -26.70 8.26 10.69
CA VAL A 32 -25.71 9.34 10.47
C VAL A 32 -24.76 9.34 11.64
N LEU A 33 -23.50 9.09 11.40
CA LEU A 33 -22.44 9.11 12.38
C LEU A 33 -21.64 10.40 12.24
N ARG A 34 -21.33 11.03 13.37
CA ARG A 34 -20.61 12.30 13.38
C ARG A 34 -19.56 12.33 14.49
N MET A 35 -18.33 12.71 14.10
CA MET A 35 -17.25 13.09 15.01
C MET A 35 -16.67 14.43 14.56
N GLY A 36 -16.77 15.47 15.39
CA GLY A 36 -16.35 16.81 14.99
C GLY A 36 -17.10 17.30 13.73
N ASN A 37 -16.37 17.61 12.68
CA ASN A 37 -16.90 18.00 11.37
C ASN A 37 -16.95 16.83 10.37
N THR A 38 -16.49 15.66 10.76
CA THR A 38 -16.59 14.45 9.95
C THR A 38 -17.96 13.80 10.10
N VAL A 39 -18.68 13.62 8.99
CA VAL A 39 -20.05 13.11 8.95
C VAL A 39 -20.18 12.02 7.90
N LEU A 40 -20.57 10.83 8.33
CA LEU A 40 -20.85 9.67 7.50
C LEU A 40 -22.36 9.35 7.53
N LEU A 41 -22.92 9.00 6.38
CA LEU A 41 -24.21 8.33 6.29
C LEU A 41 -23.96 6.86 5.97
N ALA A 42 -24.44 5.97 6.81
CA ALA A 42 -24.52 4.53 6.52
C ALA A 42 -25.97 4.12 6.29
N THR A 43 -26.17 3.24 5.30
CA THR A 43 -27.47 2.65 4.99
C THR A 43 -27.30 1.15 4.75
N VAL A 44 -28.31 0.38 5.10
CA VAL A 44 -28.38 -1.04 4.79
C VAL A 44 -29.73 -1.38 4.16
N CYS A 45 -29.70 -2.23 3.13
CA CYS A 45 -30.88 -2.80 2.49
C CYS A 45 -30.60 -4.29 2.25
N ALA A 46 -31.61 -5.12 2.54
CA ALA A 46 -31.62 -6.53 2.18
C ALA A 46 -32.69 -6.83 1.12
N ALA A 47 -32.45 -7.78 0.25
CA ALA A 47 -33.47 -8.34 -0.59
C ALA A 47 -34.60 -8.93 0.27
N LYS A 48 -35.75 -9.26 -0.32
CA LYS A 48 -36.87 -9.83 0.44
C LYS A 48 -36.72 -11.33 0.62
N GLU A 49 -36.09 -11.98 -0.32
CA GLU A 49 -35.93 -13.43 -0.39
C GLU A 49 -34.55 -13.74 -0.97
N ALA A 50 -33.96 -14.86 -0.59
CA ALA A 50 -32.74 -15.34 -1.21
C ALA A 50 -32.97 -15.76 -2.67
N VAL A 51 -31.94 -15.66 -3.49
CA VAL A 51 -32.01 -16.19 -4.87
C VAL A 51 -31.95 -17.73 -4.77
N PRO A 52 -32.89 -18.47 -5.39
CA PRO A 52 -32.89 -19.92 -5.35
C PRO A 52 -31.53 -20.52 -5.79
N GLY A 53 -31.04 -21.48 -5.01
CA GLY A 53 -29.74 -22.13 -5.25
C GLY A 53 -28.51 -21.36 -4.75
N THR A 54 -28.68 -20.27 -4.00
CA THR A 54 -27.58 -19.57 -3.33
C THR A 54 -27.27 -20.29 -2.02
N ASP A 55 -26.00 -20.69 -1.84
CA ASP A 55 -25.47 -21.42 -0.70
C ASP A 55 -24.55 -20.56 0.21
N PHE A 56 -24.55 -19.24 -0.02
CA PHE A 56 -23.74 -18.28 0.75
C PHE A 56 -24.51 -16.96 0.91
N MET A 57 -24.09 -16.13 1.84
CA MET A 57 -24.65 -14.79 2.05
C MET A 57 -23.96 -13.76 1.12
N PRO A 58 -24.65 -13.21 0.10
CA PRO A 58 -24.12 -12.19 -0.79
C PRO A 58 -24.11 -10.83 -0.09
N LEU A 59 -23.00 -10.48 0.58
CA LEU A 59 -22.80 -9.17 1.18
C LEU A 59 -22.00 -8.28 0.23
N GLN A 60 -22.51 -7.09 -0.05
CA GLN A 60 -21.77 -6.03 -0.73
C GLN A 60 -21.68 -4.82 0.17
N VAL A 61 -20.45 -4.42 0.45
CA VAL A 61 -20.15 -3.17 1.20
C VAL A 61 -19.48 -2.20 0.26
N ASP A 62 -19.96 -0.95 0.23
CA ASP A 62 -19.39 0.15 -0.53
C ASP A 62 -19.16 1.36 0.39
N TYR A 63 -17.90 1.74 0.53
CA TYR A 63 -17.47 2.98 1.17
C TYR A 63 -17.10 3.99 0.08
N ARG A 64 -17.57 5.23 0.20
CA ARG A 64 -17.34 6.29 -0.79
C ARG A 64 -17.08 7.61 -0.13
N GLU A 65 -16.08 8.33 -0.65
CA GLU A 65 -15.79 9.70 -0.27
C GLU A 65 -16.22 10.68 -1.38
N GLN A 66 -17.07 11.63 -1.01
CA GLN A 66 -17.52 12.67 -1.93
C GLN A 66 -16.56 13.87 -1.87
N TYR A 67 -16.04 14.35 -2.99
CA TYR A 67 -15.22 15.56 -3.03
C TYR A 67 -15.95 16.78 -2.44
N ALA A 68 -17.27 16.81 -2.60
CA ALA A 68 -18.13 17.83 -2.00
C ALA A 68 -18.06 17.86 -0.45
N ALA A 69 -17.74 16.74 0.19
CA ALA A 69 -17.59 16.64 1.65
C ALA A 69 -16.48 17.56 2.20
N ALA A 70 -15.43 17.77 1.42
CA ALA A 70 -14.32 18.68 1.74
C ALA A 70 -14.40 20.01 0.97
N GLY A 71 -15.52 20.30 0.26
CA GLY A 71 -15.69 21.50 -0.54
C GLY A 71 -14.80 21.55 -1.80
N HIS A 72 -14.40 20.39 -2.32
CA HIS A 72 -13.53 20.26 -3.49
C HIS A 72 -14.26 19.79 -4.75
N PHE A 73 -13.61 19.97 -5.89
CA PHE A 73 -14.00 19.35 -7.16
C PHE A 73 -13.08 18.17 -7.47
N PRO A 74 -13.63 17.05 -8.03
CA PRO A 74 -12.80 15.99 -8.55
C PRO A 74 -11.82 16.49 -9.62
N GLY A 75 -10.57 16.00 -9.60
CA GLY A 75 -9.51 16.40 -10.54
C GLY A 75 -9.75 15.98 -11.98
N GLY A 76 -10.49 14.90 -12.21
CA GLY A 76 -10.74 14.32 -13.52
C GLY A 76 -11.48 15.24 -14.50
N PHE A 77 -11.45 14.90 -15.80
CA PHE A 77 -12.06 15.70 -16.87
C PHE A 77 -13.58 15.91 -16.69
N THR A 78 -14.30 14.88 -16.27
CA THR A 78 -15.76 14.94 -16.07
C THR A 78 -16.19 15.72 -14.84
N LYS A 79 -15.26 16.06 -13.94
CA LYS A 79 -15.53 16.68 -12.63
C LYS A 79 -16.59 15.94 -11.81
N ARG A 80 -16.56 14.61 -11.89
CA ARG A 80 -17.46 13.70 -11.18
C ARG A 80 -16.66 12.54 -10.60
N GLU A 81 -17.08 12.04 -9.45
CA GLU A 81 -16.55 10.82 -8.83
C GLU A 81 -16.69 9.64 -9.82
N GLY A 82 -15.60 8.90 -9.97
CA GLY A 82 -15.52 7.75 -10.84
C GLY A 82 -15.76 6.42 -10.11
N LYS A 83 -14.98 5.41 -10.50
CA LYS A 83 -14.89 4.16 -9.75
C LYS A 83 -14.25 4.41 -8.39
N ALA A 84 -14.53 3.52 -7.43
CA ALA A 84 -13.86 3.55 -6.15
C ALA A 84 -12.33 3.52 -6.33
N ASN A 85 -11.61 4.36 -5.60
CA ASN A 85 -10.16 4.31 -5.53
C ASN A 85 -9.70 3.14 -4.62
N ASP A 86 -8.37 2.92 -4.55
CA ASP A 86 -7.83 1.79 -3.78
C ASP A 86 -8.19 1.90 -2.28
N ASP A 87 -8.14 3.10 -1.69
CA ASP A 87 -8.41 3.31 -0.26
C ASP A 87 -9.90 3.12 0.07
N GLU A 88 -10.81 3.58 -0.80
CA GLU A 88 -12.25 3.31 -0.68
C GLU A 88 -12.55 1.79 -0.75
N ILE A 89 -11.83 1.06 -1.62
CA ILE A 89 -11.96 -0.40 -1.73
C ILE A 89 -11.42 -1.08 -0.48
N LEU A 90 -10.29 -0.63 0.05
CA LEU A 90 -9.70 -1.19 1.27
C LEU A 90 -10.60 -0.98 2.47
N THR A 91 -11.14 0.22 2.65
CA THR A 91 -12.11 0.52 3.71
C THR A 91 -13.38 -0.33 3.58
N SER A 92 -13.91 -0.48 2.36
CA SER A 92 -15.06 -1.37 2.10
C SER A 92 -14.77 -2.82 2.51
N ARG A 93 -13.53 -3.29 2.29
CA ARG A 93 -13.10 -4.64 2.68
C ARG A 93 -12.96 -4.82 4.19
N LEU A 94 -12.49 -3.80 4.91
CA LEU A 94 -12.42 -3.83 6.37
C LEU A 94 -13.82 -3.99 6.96
N VAL A 95 -14.77 -3.17 6.51
CA VAL A 95 -16.17 -3.23 6.95
C VAL A 95 -16.83 -4.56 6.59
N ASP A 96 -16.62 -5.08 5.37
CA ASP A 96 -17.14 -6.41 4.96
C ASP A 96 -16.63 -7.52 5.89
N ARG A 97 -15.32 -7.55 6.17
CA ARG A 97 -14.68 -8.60 6.96
C ARG A 97 -15.14 -8.62 8.42
N VAL A 98 -15.46 -7.47 8.98
CA VAL A 98 -15.93 -7.39 10.39
C VAL A 98 -17.43 -7.66 10.51
N LEU A 99 -18.24 -7.37 9.46
CA LEU A 99 -19.68 -7.61 9.48
C LEU A 99 -20.05 -9.05 9.08
N ARG A 100 -19.39 -9.59 8.05
CA ARG A 100 -19.74 -10.87 7.43
C ARG A 100 -19.87 -12.05 8.40
N PRO A 101 -18.96 -12.26 9.37
CA PRO A 101 -19.03 -13.39 10.30
C PRO A 101 -20.22 -13.34 11.27
N LEU A 102 -20.92 -12.21 11.35
CA LEU A 102 -22.01 -11.99 12.30
C LEU A 102 -23.40 -12.15 11.68
N PHE A 103 -23.47 -12.49 10.39
CA PHE A 103 -24.70 -12.96 9.79
C PHE A 103 -24.88 -14.46 10.10
N PRO A 104 -26.11 -14.91 10.35
CA PRO A 104 -26.39 -16.34 10.52
C PRO A 104 -25.93 -17.14 9.30
N SER A 105 -25.38 -18.32 9.51
CA SER A 105 -24.84 -19.18 8.43
C SER A 105 -25.90 -19.63 7.42
N ASP A 106 -27.16 -19.72 7.87
CA ASP A 106 -28.33 -20.10 7.08
C ASP A 106 -29.06 -18.88 6.43
N PHE A 107 -28.49 -17.67 6.55
CA PHE A 107 -29.04 -16.46 5.93
C PHE A 107 -28.35 -16.19 4.60
N HIS A 108 -29.04 -16.45 3.47
CA HIS A 108 -28.50 -16.34 2.12
C HIS A 108 -29.07 -15.17 1.31
N THR A 109 -29.87 -14.35 1.95
CA THR A 109 -30.46 -13.16 1.33
C THR A 109 -29.40 -12.09 1.07
N GLU A 110 -29.42 -11.47 -0.11
CA GLU A 110 -28.46 -10.44 -0.53
C GLU A 110 -28.58 -9.16 0.30
N VAL A 111 -27.45 -8.66 0.80
CA VAL A 111 -27.38 -7.46 1.65
C VAL A 111 -26.41 -6.43 1.06
N PHE A 112 -26.87 -5.18 0.96
CA PHE A 112 -26.09 -4.02 0.54
C PHE A 112 -25.88 -3.05 1.69
N VAL A 113 -24.62 -2.76 2.01
CA VAL A 113 -24.22 -1.75 2.99
C VAL A 113 -23.49 -0.62 2.28
N ASN A 114 -24.01 0.61 2.39
CA ASN A 114 -23.38 1.79 1.80
C ASN A 114 -22.98 2.75 2.90
N VAL A 115 -21.71 3.18 2.91
CA VAL A 115 -21.17 4.20 3.81
C VAL A 115 -20.63 5.34 2.97
N ILE A 116 -21.14 6.55 3.17
CA ILE A 116 -20.83 7.71 2.34
C ILE A 116 -20.36 8.85 3.22
N LEU A 117 -19.19 9.42 2.91
CA LEU A 117 -18.67 10.64 3.55
C LEU A 117 -19.35 11.87 2.97
N PHE A 118 -20.02 12.66 3.82
CA PHE A 118 -20.71 13.89 3.45
C PHE A 118 -20.10 15.17 4.01
N SER A 119 -19.21 15.06 5.00
CA SER A 119 -18.49 16.22 5.53
C SER A 119 -17.16 15.76 6.13
N ALA A 120 -16.08 16.48 5.86
CA ALA A 120 -14.78 16.30 6.49
C ALA A 120 -13.94 17.58 6.38
N ASP A 121 -13.18 17.89 7.42
CA ASP A 121 -12.29 19.05 7.49
C ASP A 121 -10.79 18.68 7.45
N GLY A 122 -10.49 17.39 7.30
CA GLY A 122 -9.11 16.88 7.27
C GLY A 122 -8.46 16.76 8.66
N VAL A 123 -9.25 16.79 9.73
CA VAL A 123 -8.76 16.55 11.10
C VAL A 123 -8.90 15.08 11.46
N ASP A 124 -10.14 14.58 11.49
CA ASP A 124 -10.46 13.20 11.83
C ASP A 124 -10.46 12.33 10.57
N GLN A 125 -10.07 11.05 10.71
CA GLN A 125 -10.00 10.10 9.61
C GLN A 125 -11.35 9.39 9.44
N PRO A 126 -12.06 9.58 8.30
CA PRO A 126 -13.41 9.06 8.13
C PRO A 126 -13.46 7.54 7.96
N ASP A 127 -12.43 6.91 7.42
CA ASP A 127 -12.32 5.47 7.24
C ASP A 127 -12.31 4.71 8.57
N ALA A 128 -11.71 5.30 9.62
CA ALA A 128 -11.73 4.73 10.98
C ALA A 128 -13.15 4.63 11.59
N LEU A 129 -14.09 5.41 11.08
CA LEU A 129 -15.46 5.47 11.55
C LEU A 129 -16.43 4.62 10.70
N ALA A 130 -15.96 4.06 9.57
CA ALA A 130 -16.82 3.43 8.58
C ALA A 130 -17.49 2.15 9.12
N GLY A 131 -16.76 1.30 9.83
CA GLY A 131 -17.30 0.07 10.42
C GLY A 131 -18.34 0.37 11.51
N PHE A 132 -18.09 1.37 12.34
CA PHE A 132 -19.06 1.81 13.36
C PHE A 132 -20.34 2.37 12.72
N ALA A 133 -20.21 3.18 11.66
CA ALA A 133 -21.36 3.72 10.94
C ALA A 133 -22.19 2.60 10.27
N ALA A 134 -21.53 1.64 9.63
CA ALA A 134 -22.18 0.49 9.00
C ALA A 134 -22.93 -0.37 10.02
N SER A 135 -22.30 -0.70 11.15
CA SER A 135 -22.91 -1.45 12.22
C SER A 135 -24.09 -0.71 12.87
N ALA A 136 -23.99 0.61 13.04
CA ALA A 136 -25.10 1.43 13.53
C ALA A 136 -26.31 1.39 12.59
N ALA A 137 -26.10 1.37 11.26
CA ALA A 137 -27.18 1.18 10.30
C ALA A 137 -27.80 -0.22 10.41
N MET A 138 -26.98 -1.28 10.60
CA MET A 138 -27.45 -2.64 10.86
C MET A 138 -28.28 -2.70 12.15
N ALA A 139 -27.85 -2.04 13.23
CA ALA A 139 -28.58 -1.97 14.50
C ALA A 139 -29.93 -1.27 14.34
N CYS A 140 -30.07 -0.33 13.40
CA CYS A 140 -31.32 0.36 13.07
C CYS A 140 -32.26 -0.48 12.17
N SER A 141 -31.88 -1.68 11.72
CA SER A 141 -32.64 -2.56 10.83
C SER A 141 -33.13 -3.82 11.55
N ASP A 142 -34.12 -4.47 10.98
CA ASP A 142 -34.58 -5.79 11.40
C ASP A 142 -33.89 -6.95 10.69
N ILE A 143 -32.87 -6.67 9.86
CA ILE A 143 -32.06 -7.68 9.16
C ILE A 143 -31.39 -8.59 10.21
N PRO A 144 -31.38 -9.93 10.00
CA PRO A 144 -30.71 -10.88 10.89
C PRO A 144 -29.24 -10.56 11.03
N PHE A 145 -28.82 -10.30 12.28
CA PHE A 145 -27.44 -9.93 12.61
C PHE A 145 -27.22 -10.21 14.08
N GLU A 146 -26.20 -10.97 14.45
CA GLU A 146 -26.07 -11.55 15.79
C GLU A 146 -25.85 -10.47 16.87
N CYS A 147 -24.90 -9.57 16.65
CA CYS A 147 -24.59 -8.51 17.59
C CYS A 147 -23.90 -7.31 16.92
N PRO A 148 -23.97 -6.11 17.49
CA PRO A 148 -23.26 -4.95 16.99
C PRO A 148 -21.75 -5.10 17.08
N ILE A 149 -21.06 -4.50 16.13
CA ILE A 149 -19.61 -4.29 16.15
C ILE A 149 -19.27 -2.81 16.23
N SER A 150 -18.01 -2.51 16.50
CA SER A 150 -17.40 -1.26 16.08
C SER A 150 -16.01 -1.51 15.54
N GLU A 151 -15.50 -0.49 14.90
CA GLU A 151 -14.15 -0.42 14.35
C GLU A 151 -13.48 0.84 14.85
N VAL A 152 -12.22 0.77 15.23
CA VAL A 152 -11.40 1.91 15.62
C VAL A 152 -10.02 1.78 15.00
N ARG A 153 -9.40 2.92 14.71
CA ARG A 153 -7.98 2.99 14.41
C ARG A 153 -7.19 3.18 15.70
N VAL A 154 -6.10 2.44 15.86
CA VAL A 154 -5.14 2.66 16.95
C VAL A 154 -3.78 2.94 16.35
N ALA A 155 -3.22 4.08 16.70
CA ALA A 155 -1.84 4.43 16.40
C ALA A 155 -0.98 4.43 17.67
N ARG A 156 0.32 4.14 17.52
CA ARG A 156 1.30 4.39 18.57
C ARG A 156 2.11 5.61 18.19
N VAL A 157 1.93 6.68 18.97
CA VAL A 157 2.56 7.99 18.74
C VAL A 157 3.46 8.30 19.92
N ASN A 158 4.77 8.42 19.70
CA ASN A 158 5.75 8.64 20.76
C ASN A 158 5.64 7.63 21.92
N GLY A 159 5.30 6.37 21.63
CA GLY A 159 5.16 5.28 22.59
C GLY A 159 3.80 5.22 23.30
N GLU A 160 2.87 6.13 23.04
CA GLU A 160 1.51 6.15 23.59
C GLU A 160 0.50 5.64 22.55
N TYR A 161 -0.51 4.89 23.00
CA TYR A 161 -1.58 4.39 22.14
C TYR A 161 -2.72 5.40 22.06
N VAL A 162 -3.04 5.83 20.83
CA VAL A 162 -4.10 6.81 20.54
C VAL A 162 -5.20 6.13 19.74
N VAL A 163 -6.44 6.25 20.20
CA VAL A 163 -7.63 5.75 19.49
C VAL A 163 -8.15 6.82 18.55
N ASP A 164 -8.45 6.42 17.32
CA ASP A 164 -8.89 7.30 16.22
C ASP A 164 -8.02 8.57 16.10
N PRO A 165 -6.71 8.39 15.86
CA PRO A 165 -5.78 9.51 15.78
C PRO A 165 -6.15 10.47 14.65
N THR A 166 -5.81 11.73 14.82
CA THR A 166 -5.95 12.74 13.76
C THR A 166 -4.90 12.53 12.67
N PHE A 167 -5.13 13.09 11.45
CA PHE A 167 -4.14 13.08 10.38
C PHE A 167 -2.78 13.65 10.80
N GLU A 168 -2.77 14.63 11.72
CA GLU A 168 -1.51 15.21 12.22
C GLU A 168 -0.75 14.25 13.14
N GLN A 169 -1.46 13.55 14.03
CA GLN A 169 -0.86 12.56 14.93
C GLN A 169 -0.29 11.36 14.16
N MET A 170 -0.91 10.97 13.04
CA MET A 170 -0.45 9.88 12.19
C MET A 170 0.95 10.11 11.59
N LYS A 171 1.38 11.37 11.43
CA LYS A 171 2.72 11.67 10.88
C LYS A 171 3.87 11.20 11.76
N GLU A 172 3.62 11.05 13.06
CA GLU A 172 4.60 10.63 14.06
C GLU A 172 4.37 9.19 14.56
N ALA A 173 3.41 8.48 13.97
CA ALA A 173 3.04 7.14 14.38
C ALA A 173 4.03 6.10 13.83
N ASP A 174 4.45 5.17 14.70
CA ASP A 174 5.22 3.97 14.33
C ASP A 174 4.37 2.69 14.25
N MET A 175 3.08 2.80 14.56
CA MET A 175 2.05 1.78 14.38
C MET A 175 0.76 2.44 13.92
N ASP A 176 0.11 1.84 12.95
CA ASP A 176 -1.23 2.17 12.44
C ASP A 176 -2.00 0.88 12.21
N ILE A 177 -2.98 0.60 13.05
CA ILE A 177 -3.83 -0.60 12.94
C ILE A 177 -5.31 -0.24 13.02
N MET A 178 -6.09 -0.85 12.14
CA MET A 178 -7.55 -0.91 12.23
C MET A 178 -7.96 -2.17 12.97
N VAL A 179 -8.85 -2.04 13.94
CA VAL A 179 -9.35 -3.14 14.75
C VAL A 179 -10.87 -3.12 14.75
N GLY A 180 -11.47 -4.20 14.27
CA GLY A 180 -12.90 -4.44 14.35
C GLY A 180 -13.21 -5.48 15.41
N ALA A 181 -14.22 -5.21 16.27
CA ALA A 181 -14.56 -6.10 17.36
C ALA A 181 -16.06 -6.02 17.72
N THR A 182 -16.56 -7.09 18.32
CA THR A 182 -17.79 -7.08 19.10
C THR A 182 -17.50 -6.56 20.52
N LYS A 183 -18.51 -6.49 21.35
CA LYS A 183 -18.32 -6.20 22.77
C LYS A 183 -17.39 -7.20 23.48
N ASP A 184 -17.43 -8.45 23.07
CA ASP A 184 -16.76 -9.55 23.75
C ASP A 184 -15.49 -10.02 23.03
N ASN A 185 -15.40 -9.86 21.70
CA ASN A 185 -14.38 -10.51 20.87
C ASN A 185 -13.80 -9.60 19.80
N ILE A 186 -12.49 -9.70 19.57
CA ILE A 186 -11.82 -9.12 18.39
C ILE A 186 -12.16 -10.00 17.18
N MET A 187 -12.56 -9.36 16.07
CA MET A 187 -12.98 -10.04 14.85
C MET A 187 -12.02 -9.83 13.69
N MET A 188 -11.43 -8.63 13.57
CA MET A 188 -10.58 -8.24 12.45
C MET A 188 -9.49 -7.29 12.92
N VAL A 189 -8.29 -7.49 12.39
CA VAL A 189 -7.16 -6.55 12.55
C VAL A 189 -6.47 -6.38 11.20
N GLU A 190 -6.14 -5.16 10.83
CA GLU A 190 -5.30 -4.89 9.68
C GLU A 190 -4.48 -3.63 9.89
N GLY A 191 -3.19 -3.65 9.56
CA GLY A 191 -2.37 -2.43 9.66
C GLY A 191 -0.90 -2.63 9.38
N GLU A 192 -0.15 -1.57 9.65
CA GLU A 192 1.29 -1.47 9.42
C GLU A 192 2.02 -0.96 10.66
N MET A 193 3.31 -1.28 10.73
CA MET A 193 4.15 -0.96 11.86
C MET A 193 5.60 -0.72 11.41
N ASP A 194 6.33 0.09 12.15
CA ASP A 194 7.75 0.29 11.94
C ASP A 194 8.56 -0.54 12.96
N GLU A 195 8.67 -1.85 12.68
CA GLU A 195 9.41 -2.84 13.48
C GLU A 195 8.95 -2.91 14.96
N VAL A 196 7.65 -2.88 15.16
CA VAL A 196 7.03 -2.94 16.50
C VAL A 196 7.04 -4.38 17.04
N SER A 197 7.13 -4.53 18.36
CA SER A 197 7.12 -5.85 19.00
C SER A 197 5.72 -6.50 18.99
N GLU A 198 5.69 -7.83 19.11
CA GLU A 198 4.46 -8.61 19.22
C GLU A 198 3.65 -8.21 20.47
N GLN A 199 4.33 -7.87 21.56
CA GLN A 199 3.69 -7.41 22.80
C GLN A 199 3.01 -6.06 22.65
N ASP A 200 3.65 -5.11 21.91
CA ASP A 200 3.05 -3.82 21.62
C ASP A 200 1.79 -3.97 20.76
N LEU A 201 1.80 -4.88 19.78
CA LEU A 201 0.60 -5.19 19.00
C LEU A 201 -0.53 -5.70 19.90
N ILE A 202 -0.26 -6.66 20.79
CA ILE A 202 -1.26 -7.17 21.76
C ILE A 202 -1.79 -6.03 22.63
N GLN A 203 -0.93 -5.13 23.09
CA GLN A 203 -1.37 -4.01 23.91
C GLN A 203 -2.27 -3.05 23.12
N ALA A 204 -1.95 -2.78 21.86
CA ALA A 204 -2.79 -1.97 20.97
C ALA A 204 -4.17 -2.60 20.75
N LEU A 205 -4.23 -3.93 20.58
CA LEU A 205 -5.50 -4.67 20.47
C LEU A 205 -6.36 -4.56 21.73
N LYS A 206 -5.74 -4.60 22.92
CA LYS A 206 -6.45 -4.39 24.19
C LYS A 206 -7.02 -2.97 24.30
N VAL A 207 -6.25 -1.96 23.92
CA VAL A 207 -6.69 -0.56 23.90
C VAL A 207 -7.86 -0.37 22.94
N ALA A 208 -7.76 -0.94 21.73
CA ALA A 208 -8.83 -0.89 20.75
C ALA A 208 -10.12 -1.53 21.27
N HIS A 209 -10.03 -2.74 21.84
CA HIS A 209 -11.18 -3.47 22.33
C HIS A 209 -11.90 -2.73 23.47
N GLU A 210 -11.15 -2.15 24.43
CA GLU A 210 -11.73 -1.34 25.50
C GLU A 210 -12.46 -0.09 24.96
N ALA A 211 -11.98 0.52 23.89
CA ALA A 211 -12.65 1.64 23.23
C ALA A 211 -13.91 1.22 22.45
N ILE A 212 -13.92 0.02 21.87
CA ILE A 212 -15.05 -0.52 21.09
C ILE A 212 -16.23 -0.93 21.97
N LYS A 213 -16.00 -1.52 23.15
CA LYS A 213 -17.07 -2.02 24.04
C LYS A 213 -18.21 -1.03 24.26
N PRO A 214 -17.98 0.24 24.69
CA PRO A 214 -19.06 1.21 24.88
C PRO A 214 -19.79 1.56 23.58
N MET A 215 -19.13 1.48 22.41
CA MET A 215 -19.74 1.73 21.11
C MET A 215 -20.75 0.62 20.75
N CYS A 216 -20.42 -0.65 21.06
CA CYS A 216 -21.34 -1.76 20.87
C CYS A 216 -22.56 -1.66 21.81
N VAL A 217 -22.35 -1.35 23.09
CA VAL A 217 -23.43 -1.16 24.07
C VAL A 217 -24.39 -0.04 23.63
N LEU A 218 -23.85 1.06 23.10
CA LEU A 218 -24.67 2.18 22.57
C LEU A 218 -25.61 1.72 21.44
N GLN A 219 -25.13 0.85 20.57
CA GLN A 219 -25.93 0.29 19.45
C GLN A 219 -26.98 -0.70 19.94
N GLU A 220 -26.67 -1.53 20.95
CA GLU A 220 -27.66 -2.42 21.60
C GLU A 220 -28.80 -1.60 22.23
N GLU A 221 -28.48 -0.48 22.90
CA GLU A 221 -29.47 0.42 23.45
C GLU A 221 -30.31 1.11 22.36
N LEU A 222 -29.67 1.51 21.26
CA LEU A 222 -30.36 2.13 20.11
C LEU A 222 -31.34 1.14 19.47
N ALA A 223 -30.92 -0.10 19.24
CA ALA A 223 -31.78 -1.15 18.67
C ALA A 223 -33.00 -1.43 19.55
N LYS A 224 -32.82 -1.52 20.89
CA LYS A 224 -33.93 -1.69 21.84
C LYS A 224 -34.91 -0.51 21.82
N GLU A 225 -34.42 0.73 21.73
CA GLU A 225 -35.27 1.92 21.67
C GLU A 225 -36.07 2.00 20.35
N LEU A 226 -35.51 1.50 19.27
CA LEU A 226 -36.17 1.40 17.97
C LEU A 226 -37.11 0.19 17.84
N GLY A 227 -36.88 -0.86 18.66
CA GLY A 227 -37.54 -2.16 18.53
C GLY A 227 -36.99 -3.05 17.44
N THR A 228 -35.80 -2.73 16.93
CA THR A 228 -35.07 -3.47 15.88
C THR A 228 -34.13 -4.55 16.47
N ASP A 229 -34.12 -4.70 17.79
CA ASP A 229 -33.55 -5.86 18.48
C ASP A 229 -34.29 -7.17 18.14
N LYS A 230 -35.56 -7.06 17.70
CA LYS A 230 -36.30 -8.16 17.10
C LYS A 230 -36.05 -8.22 15.60
N LYS A 231 -35.30 -9.22 15.22
CA LYS A 231 -34.95 -9.43 13.81
C LYS A 231 -36.09 -10.11 13.06
N ARG A 232 -36.16 -9.86 11.73
CA ARG A 232 -37.17 -10.49 10.84
C ARG A 232 -36.98 -12.00 10.81
N GLU A 233 -38.08 -12.73 10.65
CA GLU A 233 -38.05 -14.16 10.37
C GLU A 233 -37.65 -14.37 8.91
N TYR A 234 -36.87 -15.40 8.62
CA TYR A 234 -36.46 -15.82 7.29
C TYR A 234 -36.40 -17.36 7.24
N CYS A 235 -36.36 -17.91 6.04
CA CYS A 235 -36.21 -19.33 5.80
C CYS A 235 -35.49 -19.51 4.45
N ASP A 236 -34.17 -19.39 4.48
CA ASP A 236 -33.34 -19.51 3.26
C ASP A 236 -32.80 -20.95 3.09
N GLU A 237 -32.92 -21.78 4.11
CA GLU A 237 -32.57 -23.21 4.08
C GLU A 237 -33.69 -24.08 4.59
N THR A 238 -33.89 -25.20 3.91
CA THR A 238 -34.63 -26.35 4.45
C THR A 238 -33.63 -27.34 5.03
N ASN A 239 -33.97 -27.95 6.15
CA ASN A 239 -33.10 -28.91 6.84
C ASN A 239 -33.83 -30.23 7.06
N ASP A 240 -33.17 -31.34 6.68
CA ASP A 240 -33.59 -32.71 6.94
C ASP A 240 -32.59 -33.37 7.90
N GLU A 241 -32.97 -33.41 9.20
CA GLU A 241 -32.08 -33.92 10.24
C GLU A 241 -31.85 -35.44 10.12
N GLU A 242 -32.80 -36.20 9.56
CA GLU A 242 -32.61 -37.63 9.34
C GLU A 242 -31.56 -37.85 8.24
N LEU A 243 -31.67 -37.10 7.16
CA LEU A 243 -30.64 -37.10 6.08
C LEU A 243 -29.28 -36.63 6.58
N ARG A 244 -29.23 -35.56 7.41
CA ARG A 244 -27.99 -35.07 8.01
C ARG A 244 -27.28 -36.13 8.84
N GLU A 245 -28.04 -36.84 9.69
CA GLU A 245 -27.50 -37.94 10.47
C GLU A 245 -27.03 -39.10 9.60
N GLN A 246 -27.77 -39.40 8.52
CA GLN A 246 -27.37 -40.45 7.58
C GLN A 246 -26.06 -40.10 6.89
N VAL A 247 -25.93 -38.90 6.32
CA VAL A 247 -24.69 -38.43 5.68
C VAL A 247 -23.52 -38.55 6.67
N ARG A 248 -23.69 -38.05 7.90
CA ARG A 248 -22.65 -38.11 8.90
C ARG A 248 -22.24 -39.56 9.24
N LYS A 249 -23.19 -40.44 9.46
CA LYS A 249 -22.95 -41.82 9.85
C LYS A 249 -22.20 -42.63 8.75
N GLU A 250 -22.52 -42.36 7.49
CA GLU A 250 -22.00 -43.15 6.40
C GLU A 250 -20.69 -42.59 5.81
N THR A 251 -20.39 -41.30 6.02
CA THR A 251 -19.23 -40.64 5.43
C THR A 251 -18.16 -40.20 6.43
N TYR A 252 -18.49 -39.95 7.70
CA TYR A 252 -17.56 -39.37 8.69
C TYR A 252 -16.27 -40.18 8.87
N ASP A 253 -16.38 -41.49 9.07
CA ASP A 253 -15.20 -42.34 9.31
C ASP A 253 -14.28 -42.37 8.07
N LYS A 254 -14.84 -42.32 6.86
CA LYS A 254 -14.09 -42.27 5.61
C LYS A 254 -13.34 -40.91 5.49
N CYS A 255 -14.04 -39.81 5.75
CA CYS A 255 -13.45 -38.47 5.75
C CYS A 255 -12.37 -38.30 6.82
N TYR A 256 -12.59 -38.85 8.02
CA TYR A 256 -11.60 -38.84 9.09
C TYR A 256 -10.35 -39.66 8.76
N ALA A 257 -10.52 -40.82 8.11
CA ALA A 257 -9.40 -41.63 7.66
C ALA A 257 -8.57 -40.93 6.58
N GLU A 258 -9.21 -40.20 5.65
CA GLU A 258 -8.53 -39.40 4.66
C GLU A 258 -7.78 -38.23 5.31
N ALA A 259 -8.40 -37.55 6.26
CA ALA A 259 -7.73 -36.48 7.01
C ALA A 259 -6.47 -36.97 7.77
N GLN A 260 -6.41 -38.26 8.12
CA GLN A 260 -5.25 -38.90 8.73
C GLN A 260 -4.27 -39.52 7.73
N ALA A 261 -4.63 -39.65 6.43
CA ALA A 261 -3.78 -40.28 5.42
C ALA A 261 -2.49 -39.49 5.16
N ALA A 262 -2.45 -38.22 5.59
CA ALA A 262 -1.27 -37.36 5.48
C ALA A 262 -0.82 -37.16 4.03
N ASP A 263 -1.78 -37.05 3.12
CA ASP A 263 -1.51 -36.89 1.70
C ASP A 263 -1.18 -35.41 1.39
N ALA A 264 0.01 -35.16 0.86
CA ALA A 264 0.46 -33.84 0.49
C ALA A 264 -0.12 -33.33 -0.85
N ASP A 265 -0.62 -34.24 -1.73
CA ASP A 265 -1.18 -33.87 -3.02
C ASP A 265 -2.63 -33.38 -2.87
N LYS A 266 -2.82 -32.07 -3.07
CA LYS A 266 -4.12 -31.41 -2.98
C LYS A 266 -5.16 -32.05 -3.90
N LYS A 267 -4.80 -32.31 -5.17
CA LYS A 267 -5.74 -32.85 -6.17
C LYS A 267 -6.18 -34.26 -5.82
N HIS A 268 -5.26 -35.09 -5.35
CA HIS A 268 -5.58 -36.44 -4.91
C HIS A 268 -6.51 -36.41 -3.68
N ARG A 269 -6.27 -35.55 -2.70
CA ARG A 269 -7.19 -35.39 -1.56
C ARG A 269 -8.60 -34.94 -2.02
N GLU A 270 -8.69 -33.96 -2.93
CA GLU A 270 -9.98 -33.52 -3.49
C GLU A 270 -10.69 -34.69 -4.18
N GLU A 271 -9.98 -35.46 -5.02
CA GLU A 271 -10.56 -36.65 -5.68
C GLU A 271 -11.09 -37.68 -4.68
N VAL A 272 -10.39 -37.92 -3.58
CA VAL A 272 -10.84 -38.87 -2.55
C VAL A 272 -12.09 -38.39 -1.85
N TYR A 273 -12.14 -37.10 -1.45
CA TYR A 273 -13.35 -36.53 -0.83
C TYR A 273 -14.54 -36.50 -1.81
N ASP A 274 -14.32 -36.15 -3.06
CA ASP A 274 -15.37 -36.16 -4.09
C ASP A 274 -15.92 -37.58 -4.34
N ASN A 275 -15.04 -38.60 -4.35
CA ASN A 275 -15.46 -39.98 -4.46
C ASN A 275 -16.29 -40.48 -3.28
N ILE A 276 -15.92 -40.09 -2.02
CA ILE A 276 -16.71 -40.44 -0.83
C ILE A 276 -18.11 -39.85 -0.94
N LYS A 277 -18.24 -38.57 -1.38
CA LYS A 277 -19.53 -37.93 -1.61
C LYS A 277 -20.32 -38.63 -2.72
N ALA A 278 -19.68 -38.87 -3.86
CA ALA A 278 -20.33 -39.53 -5.02
C ALA A 278 -20.88 -40.92 -4.66
N GLU A 279 -20.11 -41.75 -3.94
CA GLU A 279 -20.60 -43.05 -3.47
C GLU A 279 -21.85 -42.94 -2.61
N PHE A 280 -21.92 -41.91 -1.73
CA PHE A 280 -23.09 -41.67 -0.90
C PHE A 280 -24.29 -41.25 -1.75
N VAL A 281 -24.12 -40.30 -2.68
CA VAL A 281 -25.18 -39.80 -3.56
C VAL A 281 -25.74 -40.94 -4.42
N GLU A 282 -24.88 -41.77 -5.04
CA GLU A 282 -25.31 -42.94 -5.82
C GLU A 282 -26.17 -43.93 -4.99
N ALA A 283 -25.74 -44.19 -3.75
CA ALA A 283 -26.49 -45.07 -2.85
C ALA A 283 -27.82 -44.47 -2.44
N TYR A 284 -27.87 -43.16 -2.19
CA TYR A 284 -29.09 -42.42 -1.87
C TYR A 284 -30.10 -42.44 -3.03
N ASP A 285 -29.66 -42.15 -4.27
CA ASP A 285 -30.48 -42.17 -5.45
C ASP A 285 -31.06 -43.56 -5.75
N ALA A 286 -30.24 -44.59 -5.58
CA ALA A 286 -30.68 -45.96 -5.74
C ALA A 286 -31.75 -46.40 -4.72
N ALA A 287 -31.75 -45.82 -3.53
CA ALA A 287 -32.73 -46.07 -2.49
C ALA A 287 -34.02 -45.26 -2.63
N HIS A 288 -33.99 -44.12 -3.35
CA HIS A 288 -35.09 -43.14 -3.44
C HIS A 288 -35.56 -42.96 -4.91
N THR A 289 -35.79 -44.04 -5.61
CA THR A 289 -36.25 -44.05 -7.03
C THR A 289 -37.67 -43.54 -7.22
N ASP A 290 -38.38 -43.23 -6.16
CA ASP A 290 -39.73 -42.68 -6.12
C ASP A 290 -39.77 -41.14 -6.13
N LEU A 291 -38.63 -40.47 -5.88
CA LEU A 291 -38.51 -39.01 -5.95
C LEU A 291 -38.45 -38.51 -7.40
N SER A 292 -39.00 -37.34 -7.65
CA SER A 292 -38.84 -36.63 -8.93
C SER A 292 -37.46 -36.05 -9.08
N GLU A 293 -37.07 -35.64 -10.29
CA GLU A 293 -35.76 -35.01 -10.57
C GLU A 293 -35.58 -33.73 -9.75
N ASP A 294 -36.63 -32.89 -9.60
CA ASP A 294 -36.58 -31.65 -8.81
C ASP A 294 -36.38 -31.93 -7.31
N GLU A 295 -37.08 -32.95 -6.76
CA GLU A 295 -36.90 -33.36 -5.34
C GLU A 295 -35.52 -33.95 -5.09
N LEU A 296 -34.94 -34.70 -6.04
CA LEU A 296 -33.56 -35.20 -5.93
C LEU A 296 -32.55 -34.07 -5.98
N GLU A 297 -32.75 -33.04 -6.83
CA GLU A 297 -31.87 -31.88 -6.89
C GLU A 297 -31.86 -31.10 -5.57
N GLU A 298 -33.01 -30.92 -4.92
CA GLU A 298 -33.12 -30.33 -3.59
C GLU A 298 -32.37 -31.19 -2.53
N LYS A 299 -32.53 -32.53 -2.58
CA LYS A 299 -31.83 -33.43 -1.66
C LYS A 299 -30.32 -33.44 -1.89
N HIS A 300 -29.86 -33.38 -3.13
CA HIS A 300 -28.44 -33.27 -3.42
C HIS A 300 -27.83 -31.98 -2.88
N ALA A 301 -28.54 -30.83 -2.95
CA ALA A 301 -28.09 -29.60 -2.32
C ALA A 301 -27.98 -29.71 -0.79
N GLU A 302 -28.96 -30.40 -0.13
CA GLU A 302 -28.87 -30.70 1.31
C GLU A 302 -27.70 -31.63 1.62
N ILE A 303 -27.48 -32.69 0.82
CA ILE A 303 -26.34 -33.61 0.98
C ILE A 303 -25.01 -32.87 0.85
N ASP A 304 -24.86 -32.01 -0.15
CA ASP A 304 -23.65 -31.21 -0.35
C ASP A 304 -23.30 -30.39 0.88
N ARG A 305 -24.29 -29.74 1.48
CA ARG A 305 -24.15 -28.92 2.69
C ARG A 305 -23.78 -29.77 3.91
N TYR A 306 -24.48 -30.86 4.16
CA TYR A 306 -24.20 -31.76 5.27
C TYR A 306 -22.86 -32.47 5.15
N TYR A 307 -22.46 -32.82 3.91
CA TYR A 307 -21.17 -33.43 3.63
C TYR A 307 -20.03 -32.43 3.86
N ALA A 308 -20.19 -31.16 3.49
CA ALA A 308 -19.21 -30.12 3.79
C ALA A 308 -18.98 -29.97 5.31
N ASP A 309 -20.05 -30.03 6.11
CA ASP A 309 -19.96 -30.04 7.57
C ASP A 309 -19.18 -31.26 8.08
N VAL A 310 -19.43 -32.46 7.52
CA VAL A 310 -18.71 -33.69 7.88
C VAL A 310 -17.23 -33.56 7.54
N GLN A 311 -16.90 -33.09 6.36
CA GLN A 311 -15.51 -32.86 5.93
C GLN A 311 -14.80 -31.89 6.88
N ARG A 312 -15.43 -30.77 7.19
CA ARG A 312 -14.91 -29.77 8.14
C ARG A 312 -14.67 -30.39 9.53
N ASP A 313 -15.66 -31.06 10.09
CA ASP A 313 -15.57 -31.66 11.42
C ASP A 313 -14.50 -32.74 11.50
N SER A 314 -14.40 -33.60 10.48
CA SER A 314 -13.45 -34.71 10.44
C SER A 314 -12.00 -34.22 10.36
N MET A 315 -11.74 -33.20 9.52
CA MET A 315 -10.43 -32.56 9.41
C MET A 315 -10.02 -31.89 10.74
N ARG A 316 -10.91 -31.07 11.31
CA ARG A 316 -10.67 -30.36 12.58
C ARG A 316 -10.39 -31.35 13.70
N ARG A 317 -11.19 -32.40 13.80
CA ARG A 317 -11.03 -33.44 14.83
C ARG A 317 -9.73 -34.20 14.66
N SER A 318 -9.36 -34.58 13.42
CA SER A 318 -8.09 -35.24 13.14
C SER A 318 -6.89 -34.44 13.64
N VAL A 319 -6.83 -33.14 13.31
CA VAL A 319 -5.75 -32.24 13.77
C VAL A 319 -5.70 -32.13 15.28
N LEU A 320 -6.86 -31.94 15.93
CA LEU A 320 -6.93 -31.82 17.39
C LEU A 320 -6.55 -33.10 18.11
N ASP A 321 -6.88 -34.29 17.58
CA ASP A 321 -6.60 -35.58 18.21
C ASP A 321 -5.14 -36.01 18.04
N THR A 322 -4.57 -35.80 16.87
CA THR A 322 -3.25 -36.35 16.49
C THR A 322 -2.13 -35.29 16.52
N GLY A 323 -2.45 -34.01 16.39
CA GLY A 323 -1.47 -32.94 16.17
C GLY A 323 -0.83 -32.98 14.78
N GLN A 324 -1.37 -33.83 13.87
CA GLN A 324 -0.91 -33.97 12.49
C GLN A 324 -1.94 -33.33 11.54
N ARG A 325 -1.45 -32.56 10.57
CA ARG A 325 -2.25 -31.87 9.56
C ARG A 325 -2.54 -32.80 8.37
N MET A 326 -3.51 -32.43 7.53
CA MET A 326 -3.94 -33.22 6.36
C MET A 326 -2.80 -33.56 5.40
N ASP A 327 -1.80 -32.70 5.28
CA ASP A 327 -0.62 -32.91 4.43
C ASP A 327 0.55 -33.59 5.17
N GLY A 328 0.32 -34.10 6.37
CA GLY A 328 1.29 -34.82 7.18
C GLY A 328 2.21 -33.97 8.04
N ARG A 329 2.19 -32.64 7.88
CA ARG A 329 2.99 -31.72 8.71
C ARG A 329 2.48 -31.68 10.15
N LYS A 330 3.36 -31.30 11.08
CA LYS A 330 2.97 -30.85 12.43
C LYS A 330 2.43 -29.43 12.38
N CYS A 331 1.79 -28.99 13.47
CA CYS A 331 1.16 -27.68 13.54
C CYS A 331 2.13 -26.50 13.34
N ASP A 332 3.40 -26.62 13.68
CA ASP A 332 4.42 -25.58 13.58
C ASP A 332 5.36 -25.73 12.35
N GLU A 333 5.16 -26.76 11.54
CA GLU A 333 5.98 -26.99 10.35
C GLU A 333 5.57 -26.13 9.16
N ILE A 334 6.58 -25.66 8.43
CA ILE A 334 6.45 -24.85 7.20
C ILE A 334 6.78 -25.73 6.00
N ARG A 335 6.02 -25.57 4.92
CA ARG A 335 6.27 -26.28 3.65
C ARG A 335 7.67 -26.00 3.12
N PRO A 336 8.25 -26.88 2.28
CA PRO A 336 9.53 -26.64 1.63
C PRO A 336 9.55 -25.32 0.88
N ILE A 337 10.64 -24.55 1.04
CA ILE A 337 10.85 -23.26 0.39
C ILE A 337 11.94 -23.39 -0.65
N TRP A 338 11.68 -22.84 -1.84
CA TRP A 338 12.65 -22.64 -2.90
C TRP A 338 12.59 -21.17 -3.36
N CYS A 339 13.76 -20.58 -3.59
CA CYS A 339 13.91 -19.20 -4.02
C CYS A 339 14.91 -19.09 -5.15
N GLU A 340 14.66 -18.17 -6.09
CA GLU A 340 15.55 -17.80 -7.16
C GLU A 340 15.55 -16.29 -7.38
N VAL A 341 16.72 -15.70 -7.66
CA VAL A 341 16.85 -14.29 -8.05
C VAL A 341 17.37 -14.18 -9.46
N SER A 342 16.97 -13.12 -10.15
CA SER A 342 17.29 -12.89 -11.58
C SER A 342 16.79 -13.97 -12.55
N PRO A 343 15.60 -14.59 -12.37
CA PRO A 343 15.08 -15.54 -13.36
C PRO A 343 14.78 -14.88 -14.71
N LEU A 344 14.55 -13.57 -14.74
CA LEU A 344 14.23 -12.81 -15.94
C LEU A 344 15.36 -11.87 -16.34
N PRO A 345 15.73 -11.81 -17.65
CA PRO A 345 16.90 -11.04 -18.10
C PRO A 345 16.65 -9.51 -18.16
N MET A 346 15.44 -9.06 -18.46
CA MET A 346 15.17 -7.66 -18.75
C MET A 346 14.70 -6.82 -17.56
N PRO A 347 13.89 -7.33 -16.60
CA PRO A 347 13.52 -6.56 -15.40
C PRO A 347 14.74 -6.09 -14.61
N HIS A 348 14.62 -4.95 -13.93
CA HIS A 348 15.70 -4.37 -13.13
C HIS A 348 16.04 -5.24 -11.92
N GLY A 349 15.04 -5.89 -11.33
CA GLY A 349 15.16 -7.01 -10.40
C GLY A 349 14.05 -8.01 -10.66
N SER A 350 14.30 -9.28 -10.36
CA SER A 350 13.26 -10.32 -10.45
C SER A 350 13.58 -11.47 -9.51
N SER A 351 12.53 -12.14 -9.03
CA SER A 351 12.65 -13.28 -8.14
C SER A 351 11.50 -14.24 -8.31
N ILE A 352 11.75 -15.50 -7.95
CA ILE A 352 10.73 -16.50 -7.68
C ILE A 352 10.84 -16.88 -6.21
N PHE A 353 9.71 -16.92 -5.54
CA PHE A 353 9.57 -17.51 -4.22
C PHE A 353 8.50 -18.58 -4.28
N GLN A 354 8.83 -19.78 -3.87
CA GLN A 354 7.93 -20.91 -3.78
C GLN A 354 7.92 -21.47 -2.36
N ARG A 355 6.73 -21.77 -1.85
CA ARG A 355 6.48 -22.42 -0.58
C ARG A 355 5.43 -23.52 -0.81
N GLY A 356 5.87 -24.76 -0.90
CA GLY A 356 5.02 -25.86 -1.35
C GLY A 356 4.39 -25.54 -2.71
N GLU A 357 3.07 -25.60 -2.79
CA GLU A 357 2.25 -25.31 -3.97
C GLU A 357 1.80 -23.84 -4.06
N THR A 358 2.57 -22.93 -3.51
CA THR A 358 2.32 -21.47 -3.63
C THR A 358 3.57 -20.80 -4.18
N MET A 359 3.46 -20.20 -5.37
CA MET A 359 4.57 -19.60 -6.11
C MET A 359 4.23 -18.16 -6.55
N SER A 360 5.15 -17.24 -6.30
CA SER A 360 5.11 -15.87 -6.82
C SER A 360 6.36 -15.60 -7.67
N LEU A 361 6.13 -15.10 -8.88
CA LEU A 361 7.14 -14.45 -9.71
C LEU A 361 6.98 -12.93 -9.55
N THR A 362 7.96 -12.28 -8.95
CA THR A 362 7.91 -10.84 -8.72
C THR A 362 9.01 -10.12 -9.49
N THR A 363 8.63 -9.03 -10.16
CA THR A 363 9.54 -8.15 -10.89
C THR A 363 9.65 -6.79 -10.20
N CYS A 364 10.84 -6.19 -10.24
CA CYS A 364 11.11 -4.85 -9.77
C CYS A 364 11.52 -3.95 -10.94
N THR A 365 10.88 -2.80 -11.05
CA THR A 365 11.23 -1.74 -11.99
C THR A 365 11.60 -0.48 -11.22
N LEU A 366 12.75 0.11 -11.57
CA LEU A 366 13.24 1.37 -11.03
C LEU A 366 12.99 2.46 -12.05
N GLY A 367 12.19 3.44 -11.69
CA GLY A 367 11.81 4.57 -12.53
C GLY A 367 12.36 5.88 -12.00
N THR A 368 12.00 6.96 -12.67
CA THR A 368 12.33 8.34 -12.33
C THR A 368 11.21 8.97 -11.52
N LYS A 369 11.37 10.21 -11.11
CA LYS A 369 10.31 10.99 -10.46
C LYS A 369 9.03 11.14 -11.30
N LEU A 370 9.14 11.11 -12.63
CA LEU A 370 7.99 11.20 -13.53
C LEU A 370 7.08 9.96 -13.47
N ASP A 371 7.59 8.86 -12.92
CA ASP A 371 6.87 7.59 -12.76
C ASP A 371 6.14 7.49 -11.41
N GLU A 372 6.22 8.52 -10.56
CA GLU A 372 5.49 8.57 -9.29
C GLU A 372 3.97 8.56 -9.52
N LYS A 373 3.25 7.76 -8.73
CA LYS A 373 1.76 7.77 -8.75
C LYS A 373 1.27 9.05 -8.08
N MET A 374 0.55 9.89 -8.82
CA MET A 374 -0.14 11.04 -8.24
C MET A 374 -1.35 10.55 -7.42
N ILE A 375 -1.46 11.02 -6.20
CA ILE A 375 -2.62 10.83 -5.32
C ILE A 375 -3.40 12.14 -5.32
N ASP A 376 -4.68 12.08 -5.73
CA ASP A 376 -5.61 13.20 -5.73
C ASP A 376 -6.94 12.70 -5.16
N ASP A 377 -6.93 12.38 -3.86
CA ASP A 377 -8.10 11.92 -3.11
C ASP A 377 -8.76 13.09 -2.37
N VAL A 378 -9.91 12.83 -1.75
CA VAL A 378 -10.72 13.88 -1.12
C VAL A 378 -9.94 14.62 -0.03
N LEU A 379 -9.23 13.91 0.83
CA LEU A 379 -8.52 14.45 1.98
C LEU A 379 -6.99 14.37 1.85
N VAL A 380 -6.49 13.51 0.99
CA VAL A 380 -5.06 13.26 0.82
C VAL A 380 -4.61 13.60 -0.59
N LYS A 381 -3.55 14.40 -0.70
CA LYS A 381 -2.91 14.74 -1.97
C LYS A 381 -1.42 14.55 -1.87
N GLY A 382 -0.80 14.08 -2.95
CA GLY A 382 0.64 13.87 -2.97
C GLY A 382 1.11 12.96 -4.07
N TYR A 383 2.27 12.36 -3.85
CA TYR A 383 2.90 11.42 -4.77
C TYR A 383 3.39 10.19 -4.01
N GLN A 384 3.25 9.04 -4.62
CA GLN A 384 3.69 7.77 -4.09
C GLN A 384 4.84 7.23 -4.92
N ARG A 385 5.99 6.95 -4.28
CA ARG A 385 7.24 6.52 -4.92
C ARG A 385 7.43 5.00 -4.91
N PHE A 386 6.76 4.30 -4.03
CA PHE A 386 6.77 2.83 -3.98
C PHE A 386 5.39 2.30 -4.36
N LEU A 387 5.34 1.48 -5.40
CA LEU A 387 4.13 0.87 -5.94
C LEU A 387 4.27 -0.64 -5.88
N LEU A 388 3.21 -1.34 -5.49
CA LEU A 388 3.15 -2.79 -5.55
C LEU A 388 1.82 -3.22 -6.16
N HIS A 389 1.89 -4.00 -7.23
CA HIS A 389 0.74 -4.59 -7.91
C HIS A 389 0.79 -6.11 -7.76
N TYR A 390 -0.34 -6.67 -7.39
CA TYR A 390 -0.54 -8.09 -7.18
C TYR A 390 -1.55 -8.60 -8.20
N ASN A 391 -1.21 -9.66 -8.92
CA ASN A 391 -2.03 -10.29 -9.92
C ASN A 391 -2.29 -11.76 -9.55
N PHE A 392 -3.56 -12.15 -9.60
CA PHE A 392 -4.02 -13.51 -9.27
C PHE A 392 -4.79 -14.10 -10.46
N PRO A 393 -4.08 -14.57 -11.50
CA PRO A 393 -4.73 -15.12 -12.68
C PRO A 393 -5.41 -16.47 -12.38
N PRO A 394 -6.54 -16.80 -13.03
CA PRO A 394 -7.30 -18.03 -12.75
C PRO A 394 -6.50 -19.33 -12.85
N PHE A 395 -5.49 -19.38 -13.70
CA PHE A 395 -4.66 -20.57 -13.87
C PHE A 395 -3.84 -20.94 -12.61
N CYS A 396 -3.59 -20.00 -11.70
CA CYS A 396 -2.81 -20.27 -10.49
C CYS A 396 -3.53 -21.20 -9.49
N THR A 397 -4.84 -21.35 -9.64
CA THR A 397 -5.68 -22.34 -8.93
C THR A 397 -6.21 -23.42 -9.86
N GLY A 398 -5.79 -23.44 -11.13
CA GLY A 398 -6.25 -24.41 -12.12
C GLY A 398 -7.63 -24.11 -12.73
N GLU A 399 -8.20 -22.93 -12.47
CA GLU A 399 -9.52 -22.55 -12.96
C GLU A 399 -9.50 -22.19 -14.46
N ALA A 400 -10.41 -22.79 -15.22
CA ALA A 400 -10.61 -22.54 -16.66
C ALA A 400 -11.60 -21.38 -16.87
N LYS A 401 -11.17 -20.13 -16.57
CA LYS A 401 -11.99 -18.94 -16.80
C LYS A 401 -11.19 -17.77 -17.37
N ALA A 402 -11.88 -16.82 -18.00
CA ALA A 402 -11.25 -15.62 -18.54
C ALA A 402 -10.70 -14.73 -17.42
N GLN A 403 -9.48 -14.22 -17.61
CA GLN A 403 -8.93 -13.20 -16.74
C GLN A 403 -9.72 -11.91 -16.89
N ARG A 404 -10.25 -11.39 -15.79
CA ARG A 404 -10.94 -10.11 -15.72
C ARG A 404 -10.00 -9.02 -15.20
N GLY A 405 -10.47 -7.79 -15.13
CA GLY A 405 -9.70 -6.71 -14.49
C GLY A 405 -9.42 -6.97 -13.01
N VAL A 406 -8.60 -6.11 -12.41
CA VAL A 406 -8.20 -6.21 -11.00
C VAL A 406 -9.43 -6.13 -10.09
N GLY A 407 -9.60 -7.12 -9.23
CA GLY A 407 -10.68 -7.20 -8.26
C GLY A 407 -10.31 -6.63 -6.89
N ARG A 408 -11.29 -6.56 -5.99
CA ARG A 408 -11.10 -6.07 -4.60
C ARG A 408 -10.09 -6.92 -3.81
N ARG A 409 -10.03 -8.24 -4.10
CA ARG A 409 -9.10 -9.15 -3.44
C ARG A 409 -7.65 -8.85 -3.81
N GLU A 410 -7.38 -8.64 -5.09
CA GLU A 410 -6.04 -8.31 -5.60
C GLU A 410 -5.55 -6.97 -5.01
N ILE A 411 -6.40 -5.96 -4.90
CA ILE A 411 -6.08 -4.68 -4.27
C ILE A 411 -5.70 -4.90 -2.80
N GLY A 412 -6.50 -5.65 -2.04
CA GLY A 412 -6.22 -5.93 -0.62
C GLY A 412 -4.92 -6.69 -0.40
N HIS A 413 -4.66 -7.76 -1.18
CA HIS A 413 -3.43 -8.55 -1.07
C HIS A 413 -2.19 -7.74 -1.48
N GLY A 414 -2.30 -6.95 -2.54
CA GLY A 414 -1.24 -6.05 -2.98
C GLY A 414 -0.92 -4.99 -1.94
N HIS A 415 -1.94 -4.41 -1.32
CA HIS A 415 -1.77 -3.38 -0.29
C HIS A 415 -1.14 -3.93 1.00
N LEU A 416 -1.50 -5.14 1.42
CA LEU A 416 -0.84 -5.81 2.55
C LEU A 416 0.67 -5.99 2.30
N ALA A 417 1.04 -6.46 1.11
CA ALA A 417 2.45 -6.61 0.73
C ALA A 417 3.17 -5.24 0.60
N TRP A 418 2.48 -4.23 0.09
CA TRP A 418 2.98 -2.86 0.03
C TRP A 418 3.29 -2.30 1.43
N ARG A 419 2.35 -2.41 2.38
CA ARG A 419 2.54 -2.03 3.79
C ARG A 419 3.75 -2.74 4.41
N ALA A 420 3.89 -4.04 4.14
CA ALA A 420 4.98 -4.85 4.67
C ALA A 420 6.38 -4.36 4.25
N LEU A 421 6.52 -3.83 3.03
CA LEU A 421 7.80 -3.54 2.40
C LEU A 421 8.17 -2.06 2.40
N LYS A 422 7.18 -1.13 2.35
CA LYS A 422 7.42 0.30 2.12
C LYS A 422 8.38 0.93 3.13
N GLY A 423 8.28 0.58 4.40
CA GLY A 423 9.11 1.11 5.49
C GLY A 423 10.59 0.73 5.38
N GLN A 424 10.90 -0.31 4.60
CA GLN A 424 12.26 -0.81 4.41
C GLN A 424 13.00 -0.17 3.24
N ILE A 425 12.32 0.63 2.40
CA ILE A 425 12.95 1.40 1.32
C ILE A 425 13.42 2.74 1.90
N PRO A 426 14.73 3.09 1.81
CA PRO A 426 15.22 4.36 2.32
C PRO A 426 14.55 5.56 1.64
N ALA A 427 14.23 6.59 2.42
CA ALA A 427 13.55 7.79 1.92
C ALA A 427 14.42 8.60 0.92
N ASP A 428 15.73 8.49 1.02
CA ASP A 428 16.72 9.14 0.14
C ASP A 428 17.07 8.33 -1.12
N PHE A 429 16.52 7.11 -1.28
CA PHE A 429 16.71 6.33 -2.51
C PHE A 429 16.08 7.05 -3.70
N PRO A 430 16.86 7.39 -4.77
CA PRO A 430 16.42 8.37 -5.77
C PRO A 430 15.39 7.85 -6.77
N TYR A 431 15.08 6.55 -6.77
CA TYR A 431 14.19 5.94 -7.75
C TYR A 431 12.75 5.83 -7.26
N THR A 432 11.82 5.94 -8.18
CA THR A 432 10.47 5.39 -8.02
C THR A 432 10.54 3.87 -8.22
N VAL A 433 9.99 3.13 -7.28
CA VAL A 433 10.09 1.66 -7.26
C VAL A 433 8.73 1.05 -7.53
N ARG A 434 8.64 0.17 -8.53
CA ARG A 434 7.42 -0.59 -8.81
C ARG A 434 7.70 -2.08 -8.74
N LEU A 435 6.99 -2.78 -7.86
CA LEU A 435 6.90 -4.23 -7.83
C LEU A 435 5.64 -4.71 -8.55
N VAL A 436 5.77 -5.79 -9.32
CA VAL A 436 4.63 -6.54 -9.87
C VAL A 436 4.80 -8.00 -9.50
N SER A 437 3.86 -8.52 -8.73
CA SER A 437 3.81 -9.91 -8.29
C SER A 437 2.77 -10.67 -9.08
N GLU A 438 3.21 -11.65 -9.86
CA GLU A 438 2.37 -12.60 -10.57
C GLU A 438 2.32 -13.91 -9.77
N ILE A 439 1.14 -14.31 -9.36
CA ILE A 439 0.95 -15.59 -8.68
C ILE A 439 0.83 -16.67 -9.72
N LEU A 440 1.78 -17.63 -9.69
CA LEU A 440 1.86 -18.72 -10.66
C LEU A 440 1.16 -20.00 -10.16
N GLU A 441 1.18 -20.21 -8.83
CA GLU A 441 0.49 -21.30 -8.15
C GLU A 441 -0.02 -20.81 -6.79
N SER A 442 -1.16 -21.29 -6.33
CA SER A 442 -1.73 -20.90 -5.04
C SER A 442 -2.43 -22.04 -4.32
N ASN A 443 -1.87 -22.41 -3.16
CA ASN A 443 -2.49 -23.25 -2.13
C ASN A 443 -2.17 -22.69 -0.75
N GLY A 444 -2.85 -21.58 -0.40
CA GLY A 444 -2.69 -20.87 0.88
C GLY A 444 -1.66 -19.74 0.84
N SER A 445 -2.11 -18.58 1.28
CA SER A 445 -1.38 -17.32 1.50
C SER A 445 -0.39 -16.89 0.41
N SER A 446 -0.91 -16.62 -0.78
CA SER A 446 -0.16 -16.03 -1.90
C SER A 446 0.33 -14.60 -1.61
N SER A 447 -0.36 -13.83 -0.76
CA SER A 447 0.09 -12.50 -0.33
C SER A 447 1.41 -12.56 0.45
N MET A 448 1.60 -13.58 1.30
CA MET A 448 2.86 -13.76 2.03
C MET A 448 3.98 -14.24 1.11
N ALA A 449 3.67 -15.02 0.06
CA ALA A 449 4.62 -15.33 -0.99
C ALA A 449 5.05 -14.06 -1.76
N THR A 450 4.12 -13.13 -1.99
CA THR A 450 4.42 -11.80 -2.60
C THR A 450 5.36 -10.97 -1.75
N VAL A 451 5.19 -10.94 -0.43
CA VAL A 451 6.11 -10.23 0.49
C VAL A 451 7.53 -10.80 0.38
N CYS A 452 7.66 -12.13 0.42
CA CYS A 452 8.95 -12.80 0.33
C CYS A 452 9.61 -12.60 -1.03
N ALA A 453 8.86 -12.81 -2.13
CA ALA A 453 9.36 -12.55 -3.48
C ALA A 453 9.68 -11.07 -3.71
N GLY A 454 8.86 -10.16 -3.17
CA GLY A 454 9.10 -8.71 -3.23
C GLY A 454 10.41 -8.31 -2.57
N THR A 455 10.70 -8.87 -1.38
CA THR A 455 11.99 -8.68 -0.70
C THR A 455 13.16 -9.12 -1.60
N LEU A 456 13.10 -10.32 -2.16
CA LEU A 456 14.13 -10.84 -3.05
C LEU A 456 14.30 -9.99 -4.32
N ALA A 457 13.19 -9.56 -4.94
CA ALA A 457 13.22 -8.73 -6.16
C ALA A 457 13.78 -7.34 -5.92
N LEU A 458 13.48 -6.71 -4.76
CA LEU A 458 14.08 -5.43 -4.34
C LEU A 458 15.59 -5.58 -4.13
N MET A 459 16.03 -6.62 -3.45
CA MET A 459 17.45 -6.90 -3.23
C MET A 459 18.18 -7.21 -4.54
N ASP A 460 17.53 -7.96 -5.46
CA ASP A 460 18.07 -8.25 -6.80
C ASP A 460 18.16 -7.01 -7.69
N ALA A 461 17.25 -6.04 -7.51
CA ALA A 461 17.29 -4.76 -8.19
C ALA A 461 18.37 -3.80 -7.64
N GLY A 462 19.00 -4.12 -6.53
CA GLY A 462 19.96 -3.23 -5.85
C GLY A 462 19.32 -2.11 -5.05
N VAL A 463 18.03 -2.24 -4.69
CA VAL A 463 17.39 -1.32 -3.73
C VAL A 463 18.04 -1.51 -2.36
N PRO A 464 18.61 -0.47 -1.75
CA PRO A 464 19.31 -0.59 -0.48
C PRO A 464 18.34 -0.69 0.69
N MET A 465 17.57 -1.81 0.72
CA MET A 465 16.62 -2.06 1.81
C MET A 465 17.30 -1.95 3.16
N LYS A 466 16.64 -1.34 4.14
CA LYS A 466 17.14 -1.26 5.52
C LYS A 466 17.33 -2.67 6.10
N LYS A 467 16.32 -3.53 5.91
CA LYS A 467 16.34 -4.94 6.34
C LYS A 467 15.43 -5.76 5.43
N PRO A 468 15.74 -7.05 5.20
CA PRO A 468 14.83 -7.94 4.50
C PRO A 468 13.59 -8.26 5.35
N VAL A 469 12.46 -8.48 4.67
CA VAL A 469 11.16 -8.78 5.28
C VAL A 469 10.70 -10.17 4.84
N SER A 470 10.16 -10.93 5.78
CA SER A 470 9.44 -12.18 5.51
C SER A 470 8.01 -12.09 5.98
N GLY A 471 7.16 -13.02 5.51
CA GLY A 471 5.76 -13.10 5.92
C GLY A 471 5.29 -14.55 6.04
N ILE A 472 4.34 -14.77 6.95
CA ILE A 472 3.73 -16.07 7.20
C ILE A 472 2.23 -15.91 7.46
N ALA A 473 1.43 -16.92 7.09
CA ALA A 473 0.03 -17.04 7.47
C ALA A 473 -0.14 -18.14 8.50
N MET A 474 -0.82 -17.79 9.58
CA MET A 474 -1.16 -18.67 10.69
C MET A 474 -2.64 -19.02 10.63
N GLY A 475 -2.99 -20.20 11.11
CA GLY A 475 -4.38 -20.64 11.30
C GLY A 475 -4.65 -21.04 12.72
N LEU A 476 -5.93 -21.29 12.99
CA LEU A 476 -6.40 -21.84 14.26
C LEU A 476 -7.48 -22.86 14.01
N ILE A 477 -7.45 -23.93 14.77
CA ILE A 477 -8.54 -24.88 14.90
C ILE A 477 -8.91 -24.98 16.36
N LYS A 478 -10.20 -24.68 16.66
CA LYS A 478 -10.78 -24.77 18.00
C LYS A 478 -12.20 -25.28 17.90
N ASN A 479 -12.54 -26.37 18.61
CA ASN A 479 -13.91 -26.83 18.64
C ASN A 479 -14.74 -26.01 19.64
N PRO A 480 -16.00 -25.66 19.29
CA PRO A 480 -16.90 -24.99 20.21
C PRO A 480 -17.08 -25.79 21.49
N GLY A 481 -16.96 -25.14 22.65
CA GLY A 481 -17.13 -25.77 23.97
C GLY A 481 -15.96 -26.65 24.46
N GLU A 482 -14.88 -26.75 23.72
CA GLU A 482 -13.64 -27.42 24.11
C GLU A 482 -12.52 -26.41 24.41
N ASP A 483 -11.71 -26.70 25.44
CA ASP A 483 -10.49 -25.88 25.71
C ASP A 483 -9.34 -26.22 24.78
N LYS A 484 -9.46 -27.33 24.00
CA LYS A 484 -8.42 -27.81 23.09
C LYS A 484 -8.43 -27.01 21.82
N TYR A 485 -7.25 -26.53 21.41
CA TYR A 485 -7.03 -25.81 20.16
C TYR A 485 -5.67 -26.13 19.56
N ALA A 486 -5.50 -25.86 18.28
CA ALA A 486 -4.24 -25.96 17.56
C ALA A 486 -3.97 -24.70 16.74
N VAL A 487 -2.78 -24.11 16.94
CA VAL A 487 -2.28 -23.00 16.11
C VAL A 487 -1.43 -23.59 15.00
N LEU A 488 -1.76 -23.26 13.76
CA LEU A 488 -1.12 -23.78 12.55
C LEU A 488 -0.21 -22.74 11.92
N SER A 489 1.03 -23.12 11.59
CA SER A 489 1.97 -22.30 10.80
C SER A 489 1.84 -22.62 9.32
N ASP A 490 1.90 -21.60 8.46
CA ASP A 490 1.87 -21.77 7.00
C ASP A 490 0.67 -22.61 6.54
N ILE A 491 -0.53 -22.03 6.68
CA ILE A 491 -1.79 -22.72 6.35
C ILE A 491 -1.96 -22.97 4.85
N LEU A 492 -2.59 -24.11 4.55
CA LEU A 492 -3.11 -24.45 3.23
C LEU A 492 -4.40 -23.68 2.93
N GLY A 493 -4.83 -23.67 1.67
CA GLY A 493 -6.13 -23.11 1.28
C GLY A 493 -7.30 -23.80 1.98
N ASP A 494 -7.25 -25.12 2.12
CA ASP A 494 -8.26 -25.92 2.82
C ASP A 494 -8.30 -25.57 4.31
N GLU A 495 -7.15 -25.38 4.95
CA GLU A 495 -7.04 -24.97 6.36
C GLU A 495 -7.48 -23.53 6.62
N ASP A 496 -7.32 -22.62 5.64
CA ASP A 496 -7.93 -21.29 5.68
C ASP A 496 -9.45 -21.38 5.60
N HIS A 497 -9.98 -22.19 4.69
CA HIS A 497 -11.42 -22.34 4.49
C HIS A 497 -12.12 -23.03 5.69
N LEU A 498 -11.54 -24.09 6.19
CA LEU A 498 -12.13 -24.94 7.24
C LEU A 498 -11.75 -24.53 8.67
N GLY A 499 -10.79 -23.61 8.82
CA GLY A 499 -10.28 -23.13 10.11
C GLY A 499 -11.03 -21.92 10.68
N ASP A 500 -10.61 -21.50 11.87
CA ASP A 500 -11.26 -20.44 12.66
C ASP A 500 -10.53 -19.10 12.59
N MET A 501 -9.32 -19.04 12.00
CA MET A 501 -8.50 -17.85 11.90
C MET A 501 -7.62 -17.90 10.64
N ASP A 502 -7.51 -16.78 9.94
CA ASP A 502 -6.44 -16.47 8.98
C ASP A 502 -5.65 -15.27 9.52
N PHE A 503 -4.45 -15.51 10.00
CA PHE A 503 -3.62 -14.49 10.62
C PHE A 503 -2.29 -14.35 9.91
N LYS A 504 -2.13 -13.29 9.15
CA LYS A 504 -0.93 -12.95 8.39
C LYS A 504 -0.08 -11.96 9.17
N THR A 505 1.20 -12.25 9.33
CA THR A 505 2.18 -11.35 9.93
C THR A 505 3.41 -11.24 9.04
N THR A 506 3.90 -10.02 8.91
CA THR A 506 5.15 -9.72 8.21
C THR A 506 6.11 -9.00 9.14
N GLY A 507 7.39 -9.12 8.88
CA GLY A 507 8.39 -8.42 9.69
C GLY A 507 9.81 -8.68 9.26
N THR A 508 10.69 -7.86 9.81
CA THR A 508 12.13 -8.04 9.79
C THR A 508 12.56 -8.95 10.95
N LYS A 509 13.86 -9.11 11.15
CA LYS A 509 14.38 -9.79 12.34
C LYS A 509 14.11 -9.02 13.66
N ASP A 510 13.83 -7.72 13.58
CA ASP A 510 13.74 -6.84 14.75
C ASP A 510 12.29 -6.53 15.17
N GLY A 511 11.30 -6.69 14.27
CA GLY A 511 9.90 -6.46 14.61
C GLY A 511 8.94 -6.63 13.45
N LEU A 512 7.66 -6.38 13.73
CA LEU A 512 6.54 -6.47 12.80
C LEU A 512 6.53 -5.27 11.84
N THR A 513 6.14 -5.50 10.57
CA THR A 513 5.98 -4.44 9.56
C THR A 513 4.54 -4.32 9.08
N ALA A 514 3.79 -5.42 9.00
CA ALA A 514 2.35 -5.39 8.72
C ALA A 514 1.66 -6.63 9.29
N THR A 515 0.36 -6.51 9.47
CA THR A 515 -0.50 -7.60 9.93
C THR A 515 -1.87 -7.54 9.28
N GLN A 516 -2.48 -8.72 9.11
CA GLN A 516 -3.88 -8.87 8.73
C GLN A 516 -4.43 -10.11 9.43
N MET A 517 -5.53 -9.98 10.17
CA MET A 517 -6.17 -11.07 10.88
C MET A 517 -7.67 -11.07 10.62
N ASP A 518 -8.20 -12.23 10.29
CA ASP A 518 -9.62 -12.54 10.20
C ASP A 518 -9.95 -13.68 11.16
N ILE A 519 -10.92 -13.47 12.02
CA ILE A 519 -11.42 -14.47 12.96
C ILE A 519 -12.80 -14.90 12.50
N LYS A 520 -13.01 -16.22 12.43
CA LYS A 520 -14.23 -16.87 11.92
C LYS A 520 -15.00 -17.65 13.02
N CYS A 521 -14.59 -17.52 14.26
CA CYS A 521 -15.23 -18.14 15.43
C CYS A 521 -15.66 -17.06 16.43
N ASP A 522 -16.36 -17.46 17.49
CA ASP A 522 -16.90 -16.57 18.55
C ASP A 522 -15.83 -15.86 19.39
N GLY A 523 -14.63 -15.74 18.85
CA GLY A 523 -13.54 -14.96 19.42
C GLY A 523 -12.38 -15.80 19.97
N LEU A 524 -11.29 -15.10 20.23
CA LEU A 524 -10.05 -15.65 20.72
C LEU A 524 -9.60 -14.94 21.98
N SER A 525 -9.07 -15.72 22.94
CA SER A 525 -8.41 -15.14 24.08
C SER A 525 -7.09 -14.50 23.68
N PHE A 526 -6.63 -13.50 24.46
CA PHE A 526 -5.35 -12.85 24.21
C PHE A 526 -4.17 -13.83 24.38
N GLU A 527 -4.31 -14.89 25.18
CA GLU A 527 -3.30 -15.94 25.32
C GLU A 527 -3.11 -16.74 24.02
N ILE A 528 -4.21 -17.07 23.32
CA ILE A 528 -4.15 -17.74 22.02
C ILE A 528 -3.51 -16.82 20.97
N LEU A 529 -3.88 -15.54 20.96
CA LEU A 529 -3.29 -14.53 20.07
C LEU A 529 -1.78 -14.38 20.31
N GLU A 530 -1.34 -14.32 21.57
CA GLU A 530 0.07 -14.26 21.93
C GLU A 530 0.83 -15.50 21.46
N GLN A 531 0.26 -16.69 21.69
CA GLN A 531 0.84 -17.94 21.19
C GLN A 531 0.97 -17.93 19.66
N ALA A 532 -0.07 -17.51 18.94
CA ALA A 532 -0.06 -17.43 17.48
C ALA A 532 1.02 -16.46 16.99
N LEU A 533 1.14 -15.28 17.60
CA LEU A 533 2.17 -14.28 17.28
C LEU A 533 3.59 -14.81 17.52
N MET A 534 3.82 -15.46 18.65
CA MET A 534 5.15 -16.02 18.98
C MET A 534 5.51 -17.20 18.08
N GLN A 535 4.52 -18.01 17.65
CA GLN A 535 4.74 -19.07 16.67
C GLN A 535 4.99 -18.48 15.27
N ALA A 536 4.26 -17.44 14.89
CA ALA A 536 4.47 -16.71 13.65
C ALA A 536 5.86 -16.07 13.58
N LYS A 537 6.38 -15.54 14.70
CA LYS A 537 7.73 -14.99 14.80
C LYS A 537 8.78 -16.04 14.43
N ARG A 538 8.71 -17.24 15.04
CA ARG A 538 9.64 -18.34 14.70
C ARG A 538 9.53 -18.73 13.23
N GLY A 539 8.30 -18.77 12.69
CA GLY A 539 8.07 -19.07 11.27
C GLY A 539 8.66 -17.99 10.36
N ARG A 540 8.49 -16.70 10.66
CA ARG A 540 9.09 -15.59 9.90
C ARG A 540 10.61 -15.63 9.94
N GLU A 541 11.21 -15.90 11.11
CA GLU A 541 12.66 -16.04 11.26
C GLU A 541 13.21 -17.20 10.40
N TYR A 542 12.52 -18.34 10.36
CA TYR A 542 12.89 -19.46 9.48
C TYR A 542 12.81 -19.08 8.00
N ILE A 543 11.70 -18.46 7.57
CA ILE A 543 11.54 -18.02 6.17
C ILE A 543 12.58 -16.97 5.81
N LEU A 544 12.86 -16.02 6.70
CA LEU A 544 13.86 -14.98 6.51
C LEU A 544 15.27 -15.59 6.29
N GLY A 545 15.61 -16.66 7.02
CA GLY A 545 16.83 -17.41 6.80
C GLY A 545 16.93 -17.95 5.37
N LYS A 546 15.84 -18.50 4.81
CA LYS A 546 15.81 -18.97 3.42
C LYS A 546 15.98 -17.87 2.38
N LEU A 547 15.39 -16.68 2.64
CA LEU A 547 15.59 -15.52 1.77
C LEU A 547 17.05 -15.05 1.79
N THR A 548 17.65 -14.96 2.96
CA THR A 548 19.05 -14.50 3.13
C THR A 548 20.07 -15.53 2.65
N ASP A 549 19.75 -16.83 2.68
CA ASP A 549 20.56 -17.88 2.04
C ASP A 549 20.59 -17.70 0.51
N THR A 550 19.51 -17.18 -0.10
CA THR A 550 19.42 -16.96 -1.54
C THR A 550 20.12 -15.66 -1.96
N ILE A 551 19.90 -14.58 -1.23
CA ILE A 551 20.58 -13.29 -1.41
C ILE A 551 20.77 -12.64 -0.04
N ALA A 552 22.02 -12.52 0.42
CA ALA A 552 22.35 -12.04 1.76
C ALA A 552 22.26 -10.51 1.88
N GLU A 553 22.61 -9.79 0.83
CA GLU A 553 22.62 -8.33 0.77
C GLU A 553 22.10 -7.84 -0.58
N PRO A 554 21.49 -6.64 -0.65
CA PRO A 554 21.13 -6.02 -1.91
C PRO A 554 22.34 -5.93 -2.86
N ARG A 555 22.10 -6.12 -4.16
CA ARG A 555 23.17 -5.95 -5.15
C ARG A 555 23.76 -4.54 -5.08
N LYS A 556 25.07 -4.46 -5.13
CA LYS A 556 25.80 -3.16 -5.07
C LYS A 556 25.72 -2.40 -6.38
N GLU A 557 25.62 -3.10 -7.50
CA GLU A 557 25.54 -2.52 -8.82
C GLU A 557 24.17 -2.77 -9.44
N LEU A 558 23.60 -1.70 -9.98
CA LEU A 558 22.36 -1.79 -10.75
C LEU A 558 22.63 -2.47 -12.10
N LYS A 559 21.65 -3.22 -12.63
CA LYS A 559 21.75 -3.83 -13.96
C LYS A 559 21.94 -2.76 -15.04
N PRO A 560 22.59 -3.08 -16.17
CA PRO A 560 22.88 -2.10 -17.22
C PRO A 560 21.67 -1.36 -17.79
N GLN A 561 20.50 -2.01 -17.81
CA GLN A 561 19.25 -1.43 -18.33
C GLN A 561 18.54 -0.50 -17.34
N VAL A 562 18.98 -0.41 -16.08
CA VAL A 562 18.41 0.54 -15.12
C VAL A 562 18.81 1.95 -15.49
N PRO A 563 17.85 2.91 -15.60
CA PRO A 563 18.19 4.32 -15.83
C PRO A 563 19.11 4.81 -14.71
N ARG A 564 20.20 5.45 -15.05
CA ARG A 564 21.09 6.07 -14.06
C ARG A 564 20.52 7.42 -13.66
N ILE A 565 20.59 7.75 -12.37
CA ILE A 565 20.12 9.02 -11.81
C ILE A 565 21.29 9.66 -11.05
N GLU A 566 21.58 10.92 -11.38
CA GLU A 566 22.45 11.77 -10.57
C GLU A 566 21.65 12.96 -10.04
N ALA A 567 21.80 13.26 -8.76
CA ALA A 567 21.12 14.36 -8.10
C ALA A 567 22.15 15.32 -7.51
N PHE A 568 21.89 16.63 -7.63
CA PHE A 568 22.69 17.69 -7.04
C PHE A 568 21.85 18.93 -6.80
N ASP A 569 22.30 19.79 -5.91
CA ASP A 569 21.60 21.01 -5.56
C ASP A 569 22.11 22.20 -6.35
N ILE A 570 21.21 23.11 -6.71
CA ILE A 570 21.50 24.41 -7.30
C ILE A 570 20.90 25.52 -6.44
N PRO A 571 21.48 26.74 -6.38
CA PRO A 571 20.87 27.84 -5.69
C PRO A 571 19.47 28.18 -6.27
N LYS A 572 18.51 28.47 -5.41
CA LYS A 572 17.11 28.76 -5.80
C LYS A 572 16.99 29.82 -6.91
N GLU A 573 17.83 30.83 -6.89
CA GLU A 573 17.84 31.93 -7.88
C GLU A 573 18.09 31.46 -9.32
N PHE A 574 18.73 30.29 -9.53
CA PHE A 574 19.02 29.74 -10.85
C PHE A 574 17.93 28.79 -11.38
N ILE A 575 16.96 28.38 -10.57
CA ILE A 575 15.89 27.46 -10.99
C ILE A 575 15.20 28.02 -12.25
N GLY A 576 14.81 29.31 -12.21
CA GLY A 576 14.17 29.97 -13.35
C GLY A 576 15.07 30.05 -14.59
N ALA A 577 16.37 30.22 -14.43
CA ALA A 577 17.32 30.27 -15.53
C ALA A 577 17.54 28.88 -16.20
N VAL A 578 17.56 27.82 -15.42
CA VAL A 578 17.69 26.45 -15.91
C VAL A 578 16.40 25.99 -16.61
N ILE A 579 15.24 26.31 -16.08
CA ILE A 579 13.94 25.98 -16.67
C ILE A 579 13.72 26.81 -17.95
N GLY A 580 14.03 28.10 -17.91
CA GLY A 580 13.81 29.05 -18.98
C GLY A 580 12.35 29.44 -19.21
N PRO A 581 12.05 30.45 -20.04
CA PRO A 581 10.71 30.92 -20.35
C PRO A 581 9.83 29.80 -20.93
N GLY A 582 8.76 29.42 -20.19
CA GLY A 582 7.87 28.33 -20.60
C GLY A 582 8.54 26.95 -20.71
N GLY A 583 9.64 26.73 -19.98
CA GLY A 583 10.35 25.45 -19.97
C GLY A 583 11.25 25.19 -21.19
N LYS A 584 11.46 26.17 -22.06
CA LYS A 584 12.18 25.99 -23.34
C LYS A 584 13.65 25.57 -23.16
N ILE A 585 14.35 26.11 -22.16
CA ILE A 585 15.77 25.81 -21.95
C ILE A 585 15.94 24.36 -21.45
N ILE A 586 15.15 23.95 -20.46
CA ILE A 586 15.22 22.59 -19.95
C ILE A 586 14.80 21.56 -21.02
N GLN A 587 13.78 21.85 -21.82
CA GLN A 587 13.34 21.00 -22.93
C GLN A 587 14.45 20.84 -23.96
N GLN A 588 15.11 21.96 -24.37
CA GLN A 588 16.21 21.90 -25.30
C GLN A 588 17.41 21.12 -24.75
N MET A 589 17.72 21.28 -23.46
CA MET A 589 18.79 20.48 -22.85
C MET A 589 18.46 18.98 -22.86
N GLN A 590 17.21 18.61 -22.61
CA GLN A 590 16.76 17.22 -22.66
C GLN A 590 16.84 16.64 -24.08
N GLU A 591 16.40 17.41 -25.08
CA GLU A 591 16.49 17.00 -26.49
C GLU A 591 17.94 16.82 -26.93
N ASP A 592 18.83 17.77 -26.60
CA ASP A 592 20.25 17.75 -27.01
C ASP A 592 21.04 16.60 -26.34
N THR A 593 20.70 16.22 -25.15
CA THR A 593 21.47 15.25 -24.35
C THR A 593 20.83 13.87 -24.27
N GLY A 594 19.54 13.75 -24.60
CA GLY A 594 18.76 12.52 -24.37
C GLY A 594 18.53 12.20 -22.90
N ALA A 595 18.79 13.14 -22.00
CA ALA A 595 18.56 12.99 -20.56
C ALA A 595 17.20 13.58 -20.16
N THR A 596 16.59 13.04 -19.12
CA THR A 596 15.43 13.64 -18.44
C THR A 596 15.93 14.46 -17.25
N ILE A 597 15.46 15.69 -17.12
CA ILE A 597 15.87 16.62 -16.06
C ILE A 597 14.62 17.04 -15.28
N THR A 598 14.65 16.86 -13.97
CA THR A 598 13.61 17.37 -13.05
C THR A 598 14.24 18.30 -12.03
N ILE A 599 13.51 19.36 -11.64
CA ILE A 599 13.97 20.34 -10.66
C ILE A 599 12.84 20.61 -9.68
N ASP A 600 13.13 20.44 -8.38
CA ASP A 600 12.21 20.75 -7.30
C ASP A 600 12.80 21.82 -6.39
N GLU A 601 11.96 22.75 -5.96
CA GLU A 601 12.33 23.68 -4.91
C GLU A 601 12.00 23.07 -3.54
N THR A 602 13.03 22.81 -2.74
CA THR A 602 12.89 22.26 -1.39
C THR A 602 13.91 22.95 -0.48
N ASP A 603 13.50 23.40 0.70
CA ASP A 603 14.37 24.01 1.71
C ASP A 603 15.22 25.20 1.19
N GLY A 604 14.71 25.95 0.22
CA GLY A 604 15.40 27.11 -0.35
C GLY A 604 16.49 26.80 -1.36
N VAL A 605 16.61 25.56 -1.81
CA VAL A 605 17.50 25.12 -2.89
C VAL A 605 16.70 24.46 -4.02
N GLY A 606 17.25 24.45 -5.24
CA GLY A 606 16.72 23.68 -6.34
C GLY A 606 17.37 22.30 -6.37
N LYS A 607 16.64 21.26 -6.04
CA LYS A 607 17.10 19.87 -6.18
C LYS A 607 16.94 19.43 -7.62
N VAL A 608 18.06 19.21 -8.30
CA VAL A 608 18.11 18.75 -9.69
C VAL A 608 18.33 17.25 -9.70
N GLN A 609 17.49 16.52 -10.46
CA GLN A 609 17.74 15.12 -10.79
C GLN A 609 17.91 15.00 -12.32
N VAL A 610 18.97 14.35 -12.74
CA VAL A 610 19.27 14.05 -14.14
C VAL A 610 19.28 12.54 -14.31
N SER A 611 18.43 12.02 -15.19
CA SER A 611 18.34 10.60 -15.48
C SER A 611 18.54 10.31 -16.95
N ALA A 612 19.31 9.26 -17.27
CA ALA A 612 19.52 8.80 -18.63
C ALA A 612 19.94 7.32 -18.68
N PRO A 613 19.80 6.65 -19.85
CA PRO A 613 20.25 5.27 -20.03
C PRO A 613 21.76 5.09 -19.94
N ASN A 614 22.56 6.15 -20.16
CA ASN A 614 24.01 6.08 -20.17
C ASN A 614 24.65 7.29 -19.46
N LYS A 615 25.88 7.11 -19.02
CA LYS A 615 26.63 8.14 -18.29
C LYS A 615 26.96 9.37 -19.13
N GLU A 616 27.21 9.20 -20.42
CA GLU A 616 27.57 10.30 -21.32
C GLU A 616 26.48 11.34 -21.44
N SER A 617 25.22 10.90 -21.55
CA SER A 617 24.05 11.79 -21.55
C SER A 617 23.88 12.54 -20.22
N ILE A 618 24.12 11.87 -19.09
CA ILE A 618 24.07 12.49 -17.76
C ILE A 618 25.15 13.57 -17.63
N ASP A 619 26.39 13.23 -17.93
CA ASP A 619 27.54 14.15 -17.83
C ASP A 619 27.34 15.38 -18.74
N ALA A 620 26.80 15.19 -19.96
CA ALA A 620 26.47 16.26 -20.86
C ALA A 620 25.37 17.19 -20.32
N ALA A 621 24.30 16.63 -19.74
CA ALA A 621 23.23 17.42 -19.14
C ALA A 621 23.70 18.18 -17.90
N ILE A 622 24.46 17.52 -17.01
CA ILE A 622 25.04 18.15 -15.82
C ILE A 622 25.99 19.29 -16.22
N ALA A 623 26.81 19.10 -17.24
CA ALA A 623 27.71 20.14 -17.73
C ALA A 623 26.95 21.38 -18.22
N LYS A 624 25.85 21.20 -18.98
CA LYS A 624 24.97 22.29 -19.41
C LYS A 624 24.31 23.02 -18.24
N ILE A 625 23.78 22.29 -17.24
CA ILE A 625 23.19 22.90 -16.07
C ILE A 625 24.23 23.68 -15.26
N LYS A 626 25.41 23.08 -15.01
CA LYS A 626 26.51 23.73 -14.28
C LYS A 626 27.00 25.00 -14.99
N ALA A 627 27.02 25.02 -16.32
CA ALA A 627 27.37 26.20 -17.07
C ALA A 627 26.39 27.38 -16.86
N ILE A 628 25.07 27.08 -16.73
CA ILE A 628 24.05 28.12 -16.45
C ILE A 628 24.18 28.63 -15.01
N VAL A 629 24.47 27.73 -14.05
CA VAL A 629 24.53 28.04 -12.60
C VAL A 629 25.87 28.64 -12.19
N ALA A 630 26.90 28.51 -13.06
CA ALA A 630 28.24 29.03 -12.74
C ALA A 630 28.23 30.53 -12.44
N VAL A 631 28.76 30.92 -11.29
CA VAL A 631 28.94 32.32 -10.90
C VAL A 631 30.39 32.72 -11.17
N PRO A 632 30.64 33.83 -11.90
CA PRO A 632 32.02 34.27 -12.11
C PRO A 632 32.70 34.69 -10.82
N GLU A 633 33.91 34.18 -10.57
CA GLU A 633 34.68 34.47 -9.36
C GLU A 633 35.79 35.49 -9.66
N VAL A 634 35.91 36.49 -8.78
CA VAL A 634 36.97 37.50 -8.87
C VAL A 634 38.35 36.87 -8.69
N GLY A 635 39.24 37.11 -9.66
CA GLY A 635 40.58 36.55 -9.68
C GLY A 635 40.77 35.35 -10.58
N GLU A 636 39.68 34.71 -11.03
CA GLU A 636 39.70 33.58 -11.98
C GLU A 636 39.93 34.04 -13.43
N VAL A 637 40.51 33.13 -14.24
CA VAL A 637 40.81 33.34 -15.66
C VAL A 637 39.81 32.58 -16.52
N TYR A 638 39.12 33.29 -17.39
CA TYR A 638 38.11 32.74 -18.31
C TYR A 638 38.60 32.83 -19.76
N GLU A 639 38.29 31.85 -20.58
CA GLU A 639 38.41 31.93 -22.02
C GLU A 639 37.03 32.31 -22.55
N GLY A 640 36.84 33.64 -22.77
CA GLY A 640 35.58 34.20 -23.18
C GLY A 640 35.53 34.48 -24.70
N THR A 641 34.30 34.67 -25.20
CA THR A 641 34.06 35.05 -26.63
C THR A 641 33.70 36.52 -26.72
N VAL A 642 34.35 37.25 -27.60
CA VAL A 642 34.05 38.67 -27.89
C VAL A 642 32.67 38.78 -28.54
N ARG A 643 31.72 39.41 -27.86
CA ARG A 643 30.34 39.57 -28.34
C ARG A 643 30.11 40.88 -29.11
N SER A 644 30.70 41.95 -28.63
CA SER A 644 30.61 43.25 -29.33
C SER A 644 31.83 44.12 -29.02
N ILE A 645 32.20 44.94 -29.99
CA ILE A 645 33.31 45.89 -29.91
C ILE A 645 32.74 47.30 -29.85
N MET A 646 33.24 48.10 -28.88
CA MET A 646 32.91 49.48 -28.64
C MET A 646 34.17 50.36 -28.68
N PRO A 647 34.07 51.69 -28.88
CA PRO A 647 35.26 52.56 -28.91
C PRO A 647 36.08 52.57 -27.61
N TYR A 648 35.51 52.11 -26.48
CA TYR A 648 36.17 52.10 -25.17
C TYR A 648 36.60 50.72 -24.71
N GLY A 649 36.34 49.67 -25.51
CA GLY A 649 36.66 48.28 -25.16
C GLY A 649 35.73 47.27 -25.83
N CYS A 650 35.79 46.02 -25.41
CA CYS A 650 34.86 45.00 -25.92
C CYS A 650 34.14 44.28 -24.77
N PHE A 651 32.94 43.79 -25.10
CA PHE A 651 32.21 42.88 -24.20
C PHE A 651 32.59 41.45 -24.52
N VAL A 652 33.05 40.76 -23.50
CA VAL A 652 33.49 39.36 -23.60
C VAL A 652 32.56 38.53 -22.75
N GLU A 653 31.90 37.55 -23.36
CA GLU A 653 31.10 36.56 -22.66
C GLU A 653 32.06 35.55 -21.98
N ILE A 654 32.17 35.64 -20.68
CA ILE A 654 33.05 34.78 -19.85
C ILE A 654 32.37 33.48 -19.42
N LEU A 655 31.05 33.51 -19.27
CA LEU A 655 30.17 32.36 -19.02
C LEU A 655 28.86 32.56 -19.79
N PRO A 656 28.11 31.52 -20.13
CA PRO A 656 26.87 31.63 -20.87
C PRO A 656 25.93 32.71 -20.31
N GLY A 657 25.61 33.73 -21.13
CA GLY A 657 24.78 34.87 -20.76
C GLY A 657 25.40 35.86 -19.77
N LYS A 658 26.72 35.79 -19.52
CA LYS A 658 27.43 36.69 -18.60
C LYS A 658 28.55 37.41 -19.31
N ASP A 659 28.29 38.65 -19.70
CA ASP A 659 29.21 39.49 -20.43
C ASP A 659 29.97 40.41 -19.47
N GLY A 660 31.28 40.47 -19.60
CA GLY A 660 32.15 41.40 -18.90
C GLY A 660 32.76 42.46 -19.83
N LEU A 661 32.99 43.64 -19.30
CA LEU A 661 33.68 44.69 -20.04
C LEU A 661 35.20 44.49 -19.93
N LEU A 662 35.84 44.24 -21.08
CA LEU A 662 37.28 44.35 -21.27
C LEU A 662 37.56 45.73 -21.80
N HIS A 663 37.89 46.67 -20.90
CA HIS A 663 38.21 48.06 -21.30
C HIS A 663 39.49 48.09 -22.14
N ILE A 664 39.57 48.99 -23.11
CA ILE A 664 40.71 49.08 -24.05
C ILE A 664 42.08 49.17 -23.32
N SER A 665 42.14 49.84 -22.17
CA SER A 665 43.36 49.91 -21.34
C SER A 665 43.74 48.62 -20.60
N GLU A 666 42.84 47.63 -20.59
CA GLU A 666 43.02 46.33 -19.94
C GLU A 666 43.28 45.21 -20.96
N ILE A 667 43.40 45.56 -22.26
CA ILE A 667 43.71 44.59 -23.34
C ILE A 667 45.22 44.30 -23.40
N ASP A 668 46.04 45.37 -23.48
CA ASP A 668 47.48 45.24 -23.62
C ASP A 668 48.21 46.29 -22.78
N TRP A 669 49.53 46.09 -22.55
CA TRP A 669 50.42 47.05 -21.96
C TRP A 669 50.77 48.22 -22.90
N LYS A 670 50.59 48.04 -24.20
CA LYS A 670 50.73 49.08 -25.23
C LYS A 670 49.42 49.91 -25.31
N ARG A 671 49.54 51.20 -25.51
CA ARG A 671 48.40 52.07 -25.70
C ARG A 671 47.74 51.77 -27.09
N LEU A 672 46.50 51.38 -27.04
CA LEU A 672 45.67 51.14 -28.22
C LEU A 672 44.73 52.31 -28.46
N GLU A 673 44.45 52.65 -29.69
CA GLU A 673 43.47 53.68 -30.11
C GLU A 673 42.11 52.98 -30.40
N THR A 674 42.19 51.76 -30.95
CA THR A 674 41.01 50.91 -31.22
C THR A 674 41.26 49.48 -30.73
N VAL A 675 40.19 48.70 -30.49
CA VAL A 675 40.27 47.30 -30.06
C VAL A 675 40.86 46.41 -31.16
N GLU A 676 40.56 46.74 -32.41
CA GLU A 676 41.06 46.04 -33.61
C GLU A 676 42.58 46.12 -33.79
N GLU A 677 43.26 47.15 -33.26
CA GLU A 677 44.71 47.23 -33.22
C GLU A 677 45.38 46.11 -32.40
N ALA A 678 44.64 45.51 -31.52
CA ALA A 678 45.09 44.32 -30.80
C ALA A 678 44.81 43.00 -31.54
N GLY A 679 44.23 43.10 -32.75
CA GLY A 679 43.85 41.94 -33.55
C GLY A 679 42.64 41.19 -33.03
N ILE A 680 41.77 41.86 -32.24
CA ILE A 680 40.57 41.28 -31.63
C ILE A 680 39.35 41.66 -32.47
N HIS A 681 38.58 40.66 -32.87
CA HIS A 681 37.34 40.79 -33.64
C HIS A 681 36.15 40.16 -32.93
N GLU A 682 34.95 40.54 -33.31
CA GLU A 682 33.74 39.89 -32.83
C GLU A 682 33.75 38.41 -33.18
N GLY A 683 33.48 37.55 -32.19
CA GLY A 683 33.53 36.10 -32.32
C GLY A 683 34.83 35.46 -31.88
N ASP A 684 35.91 36.25 -31.66
CA ASP A 684 37.20 35.71 -31.22
C ASP A 684 37.15 35.22 -29.78
N LYS A 685 37.94 34.18 -29.49
CA LYS A 685 38.18 33.70 -28.12
C LYS A 685 39.37 34.39 -27.52
N ILE A 686 39.16 34.97 -26.34
CA ILE A 686 40.21 35.69 -25.62
C ILE A 686 40.26 35.24 -24.15
N LYS A 687 41.49 35.04 -23.61
CA LYS A 687 41.66 34.78 -22.17
C LYS A 687 41.61 36.09 -21.41
N VAL A 688 40.73 36.15 -20.40
CA VAL A 688 40.54 37.34 -19.58
C VAL A 688 40.48 36.94 -18.11
N LYS A 689 41.01 37.76 -17.22
CA LYS A 689 40.88 37.60 -15.79
C LYS A 689 39.80 38.53 -15.28
N LEU A 690 38.90 37.99 -14.43
CA LEU A 690 37.88 38.78 -13.75
C LEU A 690 38.55 39.57 -12.61
N MET A 691 38.61 40.88 -12.75
CA MET A 691 39.28 41.76 -11.80
C MET A 691 38.37 42.22 -10.66
N GLU A 692 37.13 42.53 -10.98
CA GLU A 692 36.16 43.11 -10.07
C GLU A 692 34.74 42.86 -10.54
N ILE A 693 33.81 42.68 -9.60
CA ILE A 693 32.37 42.77 -9.84
C ILE A 693 31.89 44.07 -9.22
N ASP A 694 31.37 45.00 -10.03
CA ASP A 694 30.88 46.30 -9.54
C ASP A 694 29.72 46.08 -8.57
N PRO A 695 29.82 46.46 -7.29
CA PRO A 695 28.83 46.14 -6.26
C PRO A 695 27.50 46.89 -6.47
N LYS A 696 27.47 47.96 -7.32
CA LYS A 696 26.25 48.75 -7.58
C LYS A 696 25.53 48.31 -8.84
N THR A 697 26.29 47.88 -9.85
CA THR A 697 25.73 47.57 -11.18
C THR A 697 25.79 46.10 -11.55
N GLY A 698 26.51 45.28 -10.75
CA GLY A 698 26.72 43.85 -11.02
C GLY A 698 27.60 43.57 -12.25
N LYS A 699 28.23 44.60 -12.85
CA LYS A 699 29.00 44.45 -14.08
C LYS A 699 30.38 43.86 -13.81
N TYR A 700 30.82 42.95 -14.67
CA TYR A 700 32.11 42.28 -14.61
C TYR A 700 33.17 43.12 -15.29
N LYS A 701 34.26 43.43 -14.60
CA LYS A 701 35.44 44.11 -15.14
C LYS A 701 36.54 43.10 -15.43
N LEU A 702 36.95 43.04 -16.68
CA LEU A 702 37.87 42.07 -17.19
C LEU A 702 39.22 42.69 -17.48
N SER A 703 40.30 41.93 -17.44
CA SER A 703 41.62 42.31 -17.87
C SER A 703 42.30 41.14 -18.59
N HIS A 704 42.78 41.38 -19.80
CA HIS A 704 43.68 40.50 -20.56
C HIS A 704 45.15 40.85 -20.24
N ARG A 705 45.42 42.13 -20.05
CA ARG A 705 46.71 42.69 -19.79
C ARG A 705 47.46 42.00 -18.63
N VAL A 706 46.78 41.62 -17.56
CA VAL A 706 47.40 40.97 -16.40
C VAL A 706 47.86 39.53 -16.70
N LEU A 707 47.47 38.94 -17.82
CA LEU A 707 47.82 37.60 -18.26
C LEU A 707 49.04 37.57 -19.20
N ILE A 708 49.44 38.74 -19.73
CA ILE A 708 50.59 38.87 -20.64
C ILE A 708 51.79 39.46 -19.90
N PRO A 709 53.03 39.05 -20.25
CA PRO A 709 54.23 39.54 -19.57
C PRO A 709 54.34 41.07 -19.67
N LYS A 710 54.66 41.70 -18.56
CA LYS A 710 54.92 43.15 -18.48
C LYS A 710 56.19 43.48 -19.26
N PRO A 711 56.15 44.41 -20.25
CA PRO A 711 57.39 44.80 -20.97
C PRO A 711 58.43 45.40 -20.08
N GLU A 712 59.72 45.08 -20.32
CA GLU A 712 60.85 45.68 -19.58
C GLU A 712 60.89 47.23 -19.79
N GLY A 713 60.88 47.96 -18.65
CA GLY A 713 60.92 49.44 -18.69
C GLY A 713 59.55 50.14 -18.58
N TYR A 714 58.45 49.41 -18.45
CA TYR A 714 57.16 50.04 -18.31
C TYR A 714 57.01 50.77 -16.97
N GLN A 715 56.84 52.13 -17.01
CA GLN A 715 56.55 52.95 -15.83
C GLN A 715 55.03 53.17 -15.73
N GLU A 716 54.48 52.80 -14.58
CA GLU A 716 53.08 53.08 -14.27
C GLU A 716 52.85 54.59 -14.14
N ARG A 717 51.98 55.16 -14.99
CA ARG A 717 51.57 56.57 -14.83
C ARG A 717 50.62 56.66 -13.67
N GLU A 718 50.93 57.50 -12.66
CA GLU A 718 50.03 57.85 -11.57
C GLU A 718 48.67 58.32 -12.14
N ARG A 719 47.60 57.66 -11.75
CA ARG A 719 46.21 58.11 -12.02
C ARG A 719 45.98 59.45 -11.32
N ARG A 720 45.81 60.55 -12.06
CA ARG A 720 45.33 61.80 -11.47
C ARG A 720 43.99 61.57 -10.81
N PRO A 721 43.80 62.03 -9.52
CA PRO A 721 42.50 61.87 -8.84
C PRO A 721 41.39 62.58 -9.64
N ARG A 722 40.27 61.94 -9.81
CA ARG A 722 39.02 62.56 -10.34
C ARG A 722 38.69 63.74 -9.45
N ARG A 723 38.62 64.96 -10.05
CA ARG A 723 38.03 66.13 -9.44
C ARG A 723 36.54 65.81 -9.14
N GLU A 724 36.15 65.74 -7.88
CA GLU A 724 34.78 65.91 -7.44
C GLU A 724 34.38 67.35 -7.77
N GLY A 725 33.30 67.48 -8.57
CA GLY A 725 32.91 68.85 -8.88
C GLY A 725 31.69 68.92 -9.79
N SER A 726 30.59 69.28 -9.17
CA SER A 726 29.29 69.85 -9.57
C SER A 726 28.29 68.95 -10.23
#